data_e28613c3eaf47a405b1111ba05500eba
#
_entry.id   e28613c3eaf47a405b1111ba05500eba
#
_cell.length_a   1.000
_cell.length_b   1.000
_cell.length_c   1.000
_cell.angle_alpha   90.00
_cell.angle_beta   90.00
_cell.angle_gamma   90.00
#
_symmetry.space_group_name_H-M   'P 1'
#
loop_
_entity.id
_entity.type
_entity.pdbx_description
1 polymer ?
#
loop_
_entity_poly.entity_id
_entity_poly.type
_entity_poly.pdbx_seq_one_letter_code
_entity_poly.pdbx_strand_id
1 'polypeptide(L)'
;VRALAYNAKAAAEMRERLGTANGVRVRTIHSLGWEILREARGDLGLLNEGEVRRHLDRLVEVPRRPNTDIVGPYVEALGEARIALRSPEDVEATRDDVPGFGLVYESYRERLRRAGEADFDEQVFGAIEALLADPDLRRRWQARCRHLLVDEFQDLTAGYLLLIRLVASPELDVFGVGDDDQTIYGYAGADPAFLIDYGTLFPGAVSHALEVNYRCPAPVVVAASHLLGYNERRIDKTIVAGPNAPDDPGTFTVERRSGSEMGVDAADRIASWLEETDPTEIAVLSRVNSALLPVHLALADRGVPFTSPLGPDLLRRTVVSAAFAWMRLGLEPDGMRRADVLAAVRRPSRGLNRLAVDLLQGRSRFDLATVLDAGRDLEERRAAKWDGFVDDLERVVAAAEDDDAPALLDVVISRVGLDSSALALDRGRSRADRSGQSDDLVALRRAAAIHPSLGDFETWIRDTLAKPGDPNGVLLSTVHRAKGLEWDRVLVFGADRGLLPHTLSSDVEEERRIFHVAITRCRKQAVVMADRGGPSPFLDELTGEAKVPATEPQLPVRRKSARSRTGVEVARGDRVQVSGGYVGRVDEVDAHGVWVAVECGALLQVRWGEGIDAPAGSGPLTPPAEGLEADTDLVERLKAWRLETSRAKGVPAYVILHDSTIDTIAATRPDSEAALAAVPGIGPAKLEAYGDAIIEICSG
;
A
#
# COMPACT_ATOMS: atom_id res chain seq x y z
N VAL A 1 21.02 26.87 -15.47
CA VAL A 1 20.72 25.98 -14.32
C VAL A 1 19.24 25.68 -14.29
N ARG A 2 18.86 24.44 -14.05
CA ARG A 2 17.47 24.02 -13.78
C ARG A 2 17.38 23.38 -12.41
N ALA A 3 16.37 23.79 -11.64
CA ALA A 3 16.04 23.17 -10.36
C ALA A 3 14.73 22.38 -10.50
N LEU A 4 14.75 21.12 -10.10
CA LEU A 4 13.63 20.20 -10.14
C LEU A 4 13.16 19.92 -8.73
N ALA A 5 11.93 20.27 -8.45
CA ALA A 5 11.25 19.95 -7.21
C ALA A 5 10.29 18.76 -7.41
N TYR A 6 10.07 17.99 -6.36
CA TYR A 6 9.15 16.86 -6.39
C TYR A 6 7.69 17.29 -6.64
N ASN A 7 7.24 18.38 -6.03
CA ASN A 7 5.86 18.85 -6.12
C ASN A 7 5.73 20.35 -6.44
N ALA A 8 4.51 20.79 -6.79
CA ALA A 8 4.24 22.15 -7.17
C ALA A 8 4.46 23.18 -6.03
N LYS A 9 4.19 22.79 -4.77
CA LYS A 9 4.37 23.64 -3.60
C LYS A 9 5.86 23.91 -3.37
N ALA A 10 6.69 22.88 -3.35
CA ALA A 10 8.15 23.02 -3.23
C ALA A 10 8.73 23.86 -4.38
N ALA A 11 8.25 23.66 -5.61
CA ALA A 11 8.65 24.49 -6.75
C ALA A 11 8.26 25.95 -6.59
N ALA A 12 7.10 26.26 -5.99
CA ALA A 12 6.67 27.63 -5.73
C ALA A 12 7.53 28.29 -4.64
N GLU A 13 7.79 27.59 -3.55
CA GLU A 13 8.65 28.05 -2.45
C GLU A 13 10.09 28.32 -2.92
N MET A 14 10.67 27.41 -3.71
CA MET A 14 11.98 27.65 -4.33
C MET A 14 12.01 28.91 -5.20
N ARG A 15 10.96 29.15 -6.01
CA ARG A 15 10.87 30.37 -6.84
C ARG A 15 10.80 31.62 -5.99
N GLU A 16 10.01 31.59 -4.91
CA GLU A 16 9.89 32.69 -3.97
C GLU A 16 11.25 33.03 -3.31
N ARG A 17 11.94 32.02 -2.80
CA ARG A 17 13.27 32.19 -2.18
C ARG A 17 14.33 32.67 -3.16
N LEU A 18 14.29 32.23 -4.42
CA LEU A 18 15.21 32.67 -5.46
C LEU A 18 14.94 34.11 -5.94
N GLY A 19 13.73 34.60 -5.75
CA GLY A 19 13.33 35.94 -6.16
C GLY A 19 13.62 36.22 -7.65
N THR A 20 14.39 37.28 -7.94
CA THR A 20 14.75 37.70 -9.29
C THR A 20 16.05 37.09 -9.79
N ALA A 21 16.54 36.00 -9.20
CA ALA A 21 17.78 35.35 -9.62
C ALA A 21 17.72 34.92 -11.10
N ASN A 22 18.47 35.62 -11.95
CA ASN A 22 18.50 35.36 -13.39
C ASN A 22 19.27 34.07 -13.71
N GLY A 23 18.70 33.26 -14.60
CA GLY A 23 19.36 32.05 -15.13
C GLY A 23 18.99 30.75 -14.45
N VAL A 24 18.22 30.75 -13.36
CA VAL A 24 17.70 29.54 -12.72
C VAL A 24 16.22 29.34 -13.10
N ARG A 25 15.88 28.17 -13.62
CA ARG A 25 14.50 27.79 -13.94
C ARG A 25 14.05 26.69 -12.99
N VAL A 26 13.07 26.98 -12.15
CA VAL A 26 12.46 26.01 -11.21
C VAL A 26 11.25 25.36 -11.85
N ARG A 27 11.20 24.01 -11.84
CA ARG A 27 10.12 23.19 -12.39
C ARG A 27 9.86 21.98 -11.48
N THR A 28 8.70 21.36 -11.65
CA THR A 28 8.53 19.96 -11.22
C THR A 28 9.00 19.04 -12.34
N ILE A 29 9.29 17.78 -12.01
CA ILE A 29 9.69 16.76 -12.99
C ILE A 29 8.62 16.59 -14.07
N HIS A 30 7.34 16.57 -13.69
CA HIS A 30 6.22 16.52 -14.63
C HIS A 30 6.15 17.76 -15.55
N SER A 31 6.38 18.96 -14.99
CA SER A 31 6.43 20.17 -15.82
C SER A 31 7.57 20.15 -16.83
N LEU A 32 8.72 19.58 -16.45
CA LEU A 32 9.85 19.39 -17.39
C LEU A 32 9.44 18.41 -18.50
N GLY A 33 8.88 17.25 -18.12
CA GLY A 33 8.40 16.26 -19.08
C GLY A 33 7.33 16.84 -20.02
N TRP A 34 6.40 17.60 -19.48
CA TRP A 34 5.36 18.29 -20.26
C TRP A 34 5.93 19.28 -21.29
N GLU A 35 6.91 20.11 -20.91
CA GLU A 35 7.59 21.02 -21.84
C GLU A 35 8.26 20.23 -22.99
N ILE A 36 8.92 19.11 -22.69
CA ILE A 36 9.57 18.25 -23.68
C ILE A 36 8.53 17.61 -24.61
N LEU A 37 7.49 17.03 -24.04
CA LEU A 37 6.44 16.33 -24.78
C LEU A 37 5.70 17.28 -25.74
N ARG A 38 5.38 18.50 -25.31
CA ARG A 38 4.78 19.53 -26.16
C ARG A 38 5.71 20.01 -27.29
N GLU A 39 7.01 20.13 -27.03
CA GLU A 39 7.98 20.44 -28.10
C GLU A 39 8.04 19.31 -29.15
N ALA A 40 7.87 18.05 -28.72
CA ALA A 40 7.92 16.90 -29.62
C ALA A 40 6.62 16.67 -30.41
N ARG A 41 5.48 16.83 -29.75
CA ARG A 41 4.16 16.41 -30.31
C ARG A 41 3.19 17.58 -30.59
N GLY A 42 3.55 18.82 -30.26
CA GLY A 42 2.69 19.99 -30.39
C GLY A 42 1.77 20.19 -29.19
N ASP A 43 0.64 20.86 -29.41
CA ASP A 43 -0.31 21.15 -28.35
C ASP A 43 -1.14 19.90 -28.02
N LEU A 44 -1.20 19.55 -26.74
CA LEU A 44 -1.87 18.35 -26.22
C LEU A 44 -2.90 18.74 -25.16
N GLY A 45 -4.01 18.02 -25.14
CA GLY A 45 -4.98 18.08 -24.04
C GLY A 45 -4.48 17.30 -22.82
N LEU A 46 -4.57 17.90 -21.60
CA LEU A 46 -4.21 17.22 -20.38
C LEU A 46 -5.45 16.64 -19.71
N LEU A 47 -5.48 15.32 -19.54
CA LEU A 47 -6.57 14.60 -18.89
C LEU A 47 -6.43 14.64 -17.36
N ASN A 48 -7.55 14.88 -16.67
CA ASN A 48 -7.64 14.66 -15.24
C ASN A 48 -7.94 13.18 -14.91
N GLU A 49 -7.79 12.79 -13.63
CA GLU A 49 -8.01 11.42 -13.18
C GLU A 49 -9.40 10.87 -13.54
N GLY A 50 -10.45 11.69 -13.42
CA GLY A 50 -11.81 11.28 -13.78
C GLY A 50 -11.96 10.95 -15.27
N GLU A 51 -11.23 11.64 -16.14
CA GLU A 51 -11.18 11.38 -17.58
C GLU A 51 -10.41 10.11 -17.90
N VAL A 52 -9.25 9.91 -17.26
CA VAL A 52 -8.49 8.67 -17.34
C VAL A 52 -9.37 7.47 -16.95
N ARG A 53 -10.05 7.55 -15.81
CA ARG A 53 -10.96 6.49 -15.35
C ARG A 53 -12.09 6.21 -16.33
N ARG A 54 -12.71 7.25 -16.93
CA ARG A 54 -13.74 7.08 -17.97
C ARG A 54 -13.20 6.40 -19.23
N HIS A 55 -11.96 6.65 -19.62
CA HIS A 55 -11.35 5.98 -20.76
C HIS A 55 -11.07 4.51 -20.46
N LEU A 56 -10.52 4.19 -19.29
CA LEU A 56 -10.28 2.82 -18.87
C LEU A 56 -11.58 2.03 -18.68
N ASP A 57 -12.64 2.63 -18.14
CA ASP A 57 -13.94 1.97 -17.94
C ASP A 57 -14.56 1.44 -19.26
N ARG A 58 -14.16 2.00 -20.41
CA ARG A 58 -14.58 1.56 -21.73
C ARG A 58 -13.71 0.47 -22.33
N LEU A 59 -12.50 0.28 -21.82
CA LEU A 59 -11.51 -0.66 -22.32
C LEU A 59 -11.44 -1.93 -21.46
N VAL A 60 -11.81 -1.81 -20.18
CA VAL A 60 -11.74 -2.92 -19.23
C VAL A 60 -12.97 -3.82 -19.38
N GLU A 61 -12.77 -5.03 -19.88
CA GLU A 61 -13.80 -6.05 -20.10
C GLU A 61 -13.89 -7.05 -18.93
N VAL A 62 -13.99 -6.53 -17.70
CA VAL A 62 -14.14 -7.37 -16.49
C VAL A 62 -15.60 -7.34 -16.04
N PRO A 63 -16.19 -8.50 -15.63
CA PRO A 63 -17.54 -8.55 -15.12
C PRO A 63 -17.74 -7.59 -13.93
N ARG A 64 -18.67 -6.65 -14.08
CA ARG A 64 -18.98 -5.66 -13.04
C ARG A 64 -19.57 -6.36 -11.82
N ARG A 65 -18.91 -6.20 -10.67
CA ARG A 65 -19.43 -6.62 -9.37
C ARG A 65 -19.94 -5.40 -8.62
N PRO A 66 -21.11 -5.47 -7.97
CA PRO A 66 -21.59 -4.37 -7.13
C PRO A 66 -20.54 -3.96 -6.07
N ASN A 67 -20.30 -2.67 -5.93
CA ASN A 67 -19.38 -2.09 -4.96
C ASN A 67 -17.89 -2.46 -5.13
N THR A 68 -17.46 -2.84 -6.32
CA THR A 68 -16.06 -3.09 -6.64
C THR A 68 -15.57 -2.02 -7.61
N ASP A 69 -14.48 -1.34 -7.28
CA ASP A 69 -13.78 -0.46 -8.22
C ASP A 69 -12.92 -1.32 -9.16
N ILE A 70 -13.47 -1.62 -10.35
CA ILE A 70 -12.77 -2.42 -11.36
C ILE A 70 -11.73 -1.62 -12.16
N VAL A 71 -11.79 -0.30 -12.11
CA VAL A 71 -10.92 0.59 -12.90
C VAL A 71 -9.69 1.03 -12.10
N GLY A 72 -9.83 1.19 -10.78
CA GLY A 72 -8.74 1.62 -9.90
C GLY A 72 -7.45 0.80 -10.06
N PRO A 73 -7.52 -0.54 -10.03
CA PRO A 73 -6.35 -1.39 -10.28
C PRO A 73 -5.63 -1.11 -11.59
N TYR A 74 -6.37 -0.84 -12.68
CA TYR A 74 -5.77 -0.52 -13.98
C TYR A 74 -5.11 0.86 -14.01
N VAL A 75 -5.65 1.85 -13.27
CA VAL A 75 -4.99 3.16 -13.11
C VAL A 75 -3.64 2.98 -12.40
N GLU A 76 -3.59 2.17 -11.36
CA GLU A 76 -2.35 1.85 -10.65
C GLU A 76 -1.36 1.10 -11.54
N ALA A 77 -1.83 0.09 -12.28
CA ALA A 77 -1.01 -0.66 -13.23
C ALA A 77 -0.42 0.22 -14.34
N LEU A 78 -1.15 1.23 -14.82
CA LEU A 78 -0.61 2.24 -15.76
C LEU A 78 0.57 3.00 -15.16
N GLY A 79 0.50 3.38 -13.88
CA GLY A 79 1.63 4.02 -13.16
C GLY A 79 2.82 3.08 -13.02
N GLU A 80 2.60 1.81 -12.66
CA GLU A 80 3.66 0.81 -12.58
C GLU A 80 4.37 0.62 -13.92
N ALA A 81 3.62 0.53 -15.01
CA ALA A 81 4.21 0.35 -16.33
C ALA A 81 5.01 1.58 -16.80
N ARG A 82 4.50 2.81 -16.56
CA ARG A 82 5.10 4.03 -17.12
C ARG A 82 6.09 4.72 -16.18
N ILE A 83 5.81 4.73 -14.89
CA ILE A 83 6.59 5.48 -13.90
C ILE A 83 7.60 4.58 -13.20
N ALA A 84 7.24 3.32 -12.88
CA ALA A 84 8.20 2.35 -12.41
C ALA A 84 8.94 1.60 -13.54
N LEU A 85 8.61 1.88 -14.82
CA LEU A 85 9.22 1.29 -16.03
C LEU A 85 9.15 -0.25 -16.07
N ARG A 86 8.05 -0.82 -15.61
CA ARG A 86 7.79 -2.26 -15.72
C ARG A 86 7.13 -2.58 -17.06
N SER A 87 7.44 -3.73 -17.65
CA SER A 87 6.71 -4.14 -18.85
C SER A 87 5.22 -4.38 -18.53
N PRO A 88 4.28 -4.05 -19.44
CA PRO A 88 2.86 -4.34 -19.19
C PRO A 88 2.60 -5.82 -18.92
N GLU A 89 3.37 -6.72 -19.53
CA GLU A 89 3.31 -8.16 -19.33
C GLU A 89 3.75 -8.56 -17.92
N ASP A 90 4.84 -7.97 -17.40
CA ASP A 90 5.30 -8.21 -16.03
C ASP A 90 4.30 -7.67 -14.99
N VAL A 91 3.68 -6.51 -15.27
CA VAL A 91 2.63 -5.97 -14.39
C VAL A 91 1.43 -6.91 -14.36
N GLU A 92 0.97 -7.38 -15.52
CA GLU A 92 -0.14 -8.32 -15.61
C GLU A 92 0.17 -9.67 -14.94
N ALA A 93 1.39 -10.19 -15.13
CA ALA A 93 1.81 -11.46 -14.55
C ALA A 93 1.91 -11.45 -13.02
N THR A 94 2.15 -10.27 -12.42
CA THR A 94 2.31 -10.12 -10.96
C THR A 94 1.04 -9.61 -10.25
N ARG A 95 -0.04 -9.33 -11.01
CA ARG A 95 -1.28 -8.75 -10.48
C ARG A 95 -2.52 -9.50 -10.97
N ASP A 96 -3.19 -10.21 -10.07
CA ASP A 96 -4.42 -10.95 -10.37
C ASP A 96 -5.65 -10.03 -10.60
N ASP A 97 -5.54 -8.74 -10.25
CA ASP A 97 -6.63 -7.76 -10.27
C ASP A 97 -6.71 -6.95 -11.58
N VAL A 98 -5.80 -7.19 -12.53
CA VAL A 98 -5.73 -6.50 -13.83
C VAL A 98 -5.63 -7.45 -15.04
N PRO A 99 -6.53 -8.42 -15.19
CA PRO A 99 -6.46 -9.36 -16.31
C PRO A 99 -6.60 -8.62 -17.66
N GLY A 100 -5.76 -9.00 -18.64
CA GLY A 100 -5.72 -8.37 -19.96
C GLY A 100 -5.08 -6.98 -19.98
N PHE A 101 -4.30 -6.65 -18.95
CA PHE A 101 -3.71 -5.32 -18.82
C PHE A 101 -2.84 -4.93 -20.02
N GLY A 102 -2.07 -5.83 -20.58
CA GLY A 102 -1.25 -5.55 -21.77
C GLY A 102 -2.06 -4.96 -22.93
N LEU A 103 -3.21 -5.56 -23.25
CA LEU A 103 -4.11 -5.07 -24.30
C LEU A 103 -4.77 -3.73 -23.92
N VAL A 104 -5.18 -3.58 -22.66
CA VAL A 104 -5.77 -2.33 -22.17
C VAL A 104 -4.75 -1.20 -22.22
N TYR A 105 -3.50 -1.45 -21.84
CA TYR A 105 -2.39 -0.50 -21.87
C TYR A 105 -2.13 0.02 -23.29
N GLU A 106 -1.99 -0.88 -24.27
CA GLU A 106 -1.76 -0.51 -25.67
C GLU A 106 -2.94 0.30 -26.24
N SER A 107 -4.17 -0.19 -26.01
CA SER A 107 -5.39 0.47 -26.49
C SER A 107 -5.57 1.86 -25.88
N TYR A 108 -5.25 2.00 -24.59
CA TYR A 108 -5.31 3.28 -23.89
C TYR A 108 -4.30 4.27 -24.46
N ARG A 109 -3.05 3.88 -24.62
CA ARG A 109 -2.00 4.76 -25.15
C ARG A 109 -2.24 5.14 -26.63
N GLU A 110 -2.73 4.21 -27.44
CA GLU A 110 -3.09 4.50 -28.83
C GLU A 110 -4.24 5.52 -28.89
N ARG A 111 -5.22 5.41 -28.00
CA ARG A 111 -6.29 6.39 -27.87
C ARG A 111 -5.74 7.77 -27.53
N LEU A 112 -4.85 7.90 -26.54
CA LEU A 112 -4.22 9.16 -26.18
C LEU A 112 -3.52 9.80 -27.39
N ARG A 113 -2.72 9.03 -28.12
CA ARG A 113 -2.00 9.50 -29.31
C ARG A 113 -2.98 10.01 -30.39
N ARG A 114 -4.04 9.30 -30.68
CA ARG A 114 -5.03 9.68 -31.71
C ARG A 114 -5.82 10.91 -31.33
N ALA A 115 -6.12 11.10 -30.05
CA ALA A 115 -6.87 12.23 -29.55
C ALA A 115 -6.00 13.49 -29.37
N GLY A 116 -4.67 13.40 -29.43
CA GLY A 116 -3.77 14.47 -29.06
C GLY A 116 -3.88 14.80 -27.57
N GLU A 117 -4.02 13.76 -26.74
CA GLU A 117 -4.19 13.88 -25.30
C GLU A 117 -3.01 13.23 -24.55
N ALA A 118 -2.80 13.66 -23.31
CA ALA A 118 -1.87 13.06 -22.37
C ALA A 118 -2.48 13.09 -20.97
N ASP A 119 -2.20 12.08 -20.16
CA ASP A 119 -2.49 12.10 -18.74
C ASP A 119 -1.25 12.52 -17.93
N PHE A 120 -1.36 12.45 -16.61
CA PHE A 120 -0.31 12.92 -15.72
C PHE A 120 1.00 12.13 -15.89
N ASP A 121 0.94 10.81 -16.01
CA ASP A 121 2.12 9.96 -16.19
C ASP A 121 2.72 10.05 -17.60
N GLU A 122 1.86 10.28 -18.62
CA GLU A 122 2.31 10.46 -20.00
C GLU A 122 3.20 11.71 -20.16
N GLN A 123 3.07 12.71 -19.28
CA GLN A 123 3.97 13.88 -19.28
C GLN A 123 5.43 13.45 -19.15
N VAL A 124 5.71 12.45 -18.31
CA VAL A 124 7.07 11.95 -18.08
C VAL A 124 7.41 10.83 -19.05
N PHE A 125 6.56 9.81 -19.16
CA PHE A 125 6.84 8.65 -19.99
C PHE A 125 6.88 9.00 -21.49
N GLY A 126 5.96 9.82 -21.97
CA GLY A 126 5.95 10.31 -23.34
C GLY A 126 7.15 11.22 -23.68
N ALA A 127 7.63 11.99 -22.68
CA ALA A 127 8.87 12.77 -22.85
C ALA A 127 10.09 11.88 -22.97
N ILE A 128 10.17 10.79 -22.19
CA ILE A 128 11.25 9.78 -22.30
C ILE A 128 11.24 9.18 -23.71
N GLU A 129 10.09 8.72 -24.18
CA GLU A 129 9.97 8.17 -25.56
C GLU A 129 10.39 9.17 -26.63
N ALA A 130 9.95 10.44 -26.51
CA ALA A 130 10.29 11.48 -27.46
C ALA A 130 11.81 11.77 -27.50
N LEU A 131 12.45 11.81 -26.33
CA LEU A 131 13.90 12.01 -26.23
C LEU A 131 14.70 10.81 -26.77
N LEU A 132 14.17 9.59 -26.61
CA LEU A 132 14.80 8.39 -27.15
C LEU A 132 14.65 8.31 -28.68
N ALA A 133 13.47 8.68 -29.20
CA ALA A 133 13.17 8.63 -30.62
C ALA A 133 13.80 9.76 -31.46
N ASP A 134 13.96 10.96 -30.90
CA ASP A 134 14.51 12.13 -31.58
C ASP A 134 15.86 12.60 -30.95
N PRO A 135 17.00 12.23 -31.54
CA PRO A 135 18.32 12.66 -31.06
C PRO A 135 18.52 14.18 -31.11
N ASP A 136 17.87 14.91 -32.03
CA ASP A 136 17.99 16.37 -32.13
C ASP A 136 17.22 17.06 -31.01
N LEU A 137 15.99 16.61 -30.71
CA LEU A 137 15.24 17.04 -29.53
C LEU A 137 16.06 16.80 -28.25
N ARG A 138 16.64 15.58 -28.12
CA ARG A 138 17.46 15.23 -26.95
C ARG A 138 18.65 16.16 -26.80
N ARG A 139 19.42 16.44 -27.88
CA ARG A 139 20.56 17.37 -27.83
C ARG A 139 20.13 18.79 -27.43
N ARG A 140 19.02 19.28 -27.94
CA ARG A 140 18.48 20.60 -27.54
C ARG A 140 18.17 20.66 -26.03
N TRP A 141 17.56 19.60 -25.48
CA TRP A 141 17.23 19.55 -24.06
C TRP A 141 18.46 19.33 -23.18
N GLN A 142 19.42 18.54 -23.60
CA GLN A 142 20.72 18.41 -22.92
C GLN A 142 21.42 19.77 -22.83
N ALA A 143 21.47 20.53 -23.93
CA ALA A 143 22.02 21.88 -23.90
C ALA A 143 21.30 22.86 -22.94
N ARG A 144 20.01 22.68 -22.72
CA ARG A 144 19.20 23.47 -21.77
C ARG A 144 19.32 23.00 -20.31
N CYS A 145 19.75 21.77 -20.08
CA CYS A 145 19.79 21.10 -18.77
C CYS A 145 21.23 20.79 -18.31
N ARG A 146 22.21 21.60 -18.69
CA ARG A 146 23.63 21.37 -18.39
C ARG A 146 23.94 21.21 -16.90
N HIS A 147 23.20 21.92 -16.03
CA HIS A 147 23.34 21.85 -14.58
C HIS A 147 21.97 21.62 -14.01
N LEU A 148 21.76 20.47 -13.40
CA LEU A 148 20.50 20.09 -12.74
C LEU A 148 20.67 20.08 -11.22
N LEU A 149 19.73 20.70 -10.53
CA LEU A 149 19.56 20.57 -9.10
C LEU A 149 18.28 19.78 -8.88
N VAL A 150 18.33 18.67 -8.16
CA VAL A 150 17.18 17.80 -7.93
C VAL A 150 16.95 17.69 -6.44
N ASP A 151 15.79 18.16 -5.99
CA ASP A 151 15.36 18.08 -4.60
C ASP A 151 14.54 16.82 -4.36
N GLU A 152 14.53 16.35 -3.09
CA GLU A 152 13.83 15.12 -2.68
C GLU A 152 14.22 13.92 -3.55
N PHE A 153 15.52 13.75 -3.76
CA PHE A 153 16.04 12.74 -4.70
C PHE A 153 15.62 11.31 -4.33
N GLN A 154 15.39 11.01 -3.06
CA GLN A 154 14.92 9.71 -2.58
C GLN A 154 13.49 9.37 -3.02
N ASP A 155 12.71 10.34 -3.47
CA ASP A 155 11.34 10.12 -3.94
C ASP A 155 11.26 9.85 -5.45
N LEU A 156 12.42 9.78 -6.12
CA LEU A 156 12.46 9.46 -7.54
C LEU A 156 12.03 8.02 -7.80
N THR A 157 11.31 7.87 -8.90
CA THR A 157 11.00 6.58 -9.51
C THR A 157 11.97 6.28 -10.65
N ALA A 158 11.97 5.05 -11.16
CA ALA A 158 12.81 4.68 -12.31
C ALA A 158 12.57 5.59 -13.53
N GLY A 159 11.31 5.96 -13.80
CA GLY A 159 10.97 6.85 -14.92
C GLY A 159 11.50 8.27 -14.72
N TYR A 160 11.40 8.82 -13.50
CA TYR A 160 11.95 10.15 -13.21
C TYR A 160 13.47 10.16 -13.32
N LEU A 161 14.14 9.14 -12.78
CA LEU A 161 15.59 8.99 -12.88
C LEU A 161 16.06 8.88 -14.33
N LEU A 162 15.36 8.09 -15.17
CA LEU A 162 15.67 7.95 -16.58
C LEU A 162 15.52 9.29 -17.31
N LEU A 163 14.45 10.04 -17.09
CA LEU A 163 14.24 11.35 -17.68
C LEU A 163 15.38 12.32 -17.30
N ILE A 164 15.73 12.38 -16.00
CA ILE A 164 16.84 13.21 -15.49
C ILE A 164 18.15 12.83 -16.19
N ARG A 165 18.48 11.55 -16.26
CA ARG A 165 19.71 11.07 -16.90
C ARG A 165 19.76 11.36 -18.41
N LEU A 166 18.62 11.24 -19.12
CA LEU A 166 18.54 11.55 -20.55
C LEU A 166 18.85 13.02 -20.85
N VAL A 167 18.32 13.94 -20.02
CA VAL A 167 18.56 15.38 -20.23
C VAL A 167 19.87 15.88 -19.63
N ALA A 168 20.46 15.15 -18.66
CA ALA A 168 21.76 15.47 -18.06
C ALA A 168 22.96 14.90 -18.86
N SER A 169 22.71 13.91 -19.73
CA SER A 169 23.78 13.30 -20.54
C SER A 169 24.39 14.28 -21.57
N PRO A 170 25.65 14.11 -21.96
CA PRO A 170 26.60 13.08 -21.49
C PRO A 170 27.33 13.44 -20.20
N GLU A 171 27.33 14.71 -19.76
CA GLU A 171 28.12 15.22 -18.63
C GLU A 171 27.62 14.70 -17.28
N LEU A 172 26.32 14.44 -17.17
CA LEU A 172 25.64 14.00 -15.94
C LEU A 172 25.87 14.93 -14.74
N ASP A 173 25.95 16.25 -15.01
CA ASP A 173 26.13 17.28 -13.96
C ASP A 173 24.80 17.48 -13.21
N VAL A 174 24.58 16.62 -12.23
CA VAL A 174 23.39 16.58 -11.40
C VAL A 174 23.79 16.72 -9.93
N PHE A 175 23.24 17.72 -9.26
CA PHE A 175 23.33 17.89 -7.83
C PHE A 175 22.02 17.42 -7.19
N GLY A 176 22.03 16.26 -6.55
CA GLY A 176 20.90 15.67 -5.85
C GLY A 176 20.92 15.99 -4.37
N VAL A 177 19.80 16.44 -3.84
CA VAL A 177 19.56 16.59 -2.39
C VAL A 177 18.45 15.63 -2.01
N GLY A 178 18.67 14.87 -0.94
CA GLY A 178 17.69 13.91 -0.49
C GLY A 178 18.07 13.28 0.85
N ASP A 179 17.11 12.59 1.43
CA ASP A 179 17.26 11.85 2.68
C ASP A 179 16.62 10.47 2.53
N ASP A 180 17.45 9.43 2.41
CA ASP A 180 17.02 8.04 2.26
C ASP A 180 16.11 7.56 3.42
N ASP A 181 16.30 8.14 4.62
CA ASP A 181 15.48 7.88 5.80
C ASP A 181 14.06 8.51 5.68
N GLN A 182 13.80 9.31 4.64
CA GLN A 182 12.48 9.88 4.33
C GLN A 182 11.84 9.31 3.07
N THR A 183 12.33 8.19 2.55
CA THR A 183 11.68 7.47 1.43
C THR A 183 10.43 6.75 1.93
N ILE A 184 9.25 7.33 1.68
CA ILE A 184 7.94 6.83 2.13
C ILE A 184 6.90 6.71 1.00
N TYR A 185 7.34 6.77 -0.26
CA TYR A 185 6.49 6.62 -1.44
C TYR A 185 6.84 5.37 -2.25
N GLY A 186 7.28 4.29 -1.57
CA GLY A 186 7.58 3.00 -2.20
C GLY A 186 6.39 2.45 -2.99
N TYR A 187 5.18 2.63 -2.49
CA TYR A 187 3.94 2.26 -3.18
C TYR A 187 3.75 2.99 -4.53
N ALA A 188 4.39 4.15 -4.74
CA ALA A 188 4.39 4.89 -6.00
C ALA A 188 5.62 4.61 -6.87
N GLY A 189 6.48 3.66 -6.45
CA GLY A 189 7.68 3.26 -7.16
C GLY A 189 8.95 4.04 -6.77
N ALA A 190 8.93 4.83 -5.69
CA ALA A 190 10.14 5.43 -5.13
C ALA A 190 11.05 4.34 -4.53
N ASP A 191 12.36 4.44 -4.75
CA ASP A 191 13.32 3.48 -4.22
C ASP A 191 14.52 4.22 -3.59
N PRO A 192 14.79 4.01 -2.29
CA PRO A 192 15.95 4.62 -1.62
C PRO A 192 17.28 4.22 -2.27
N ALA A 193 17.34 3.10 -2.98
CA ALA A 193 18.52 2.65 -3.70
C ALA A 193 19.03 3.71 -4.70
N PHE A 194 18.16 4.54 -5.27
CA PHE A 194 18.60 5.58 -6.21
C PHE A 194 19.46 6.65 -5.53
N LEU A 195 19.19 6.97 -4.27
CA LEU A 195 20.03 7.87 -3.48
C LEU A 195 21.25 7.14 -2.90
N ILE A 196 21.07 5.93 -2.38
CA ILE A 196 22.14 5.10 -1.81
C ILE A 196 23.22 4.82 -2.86
N ASP A 197 22.82 4.46 -4.08
CA ASP A 197 23.71 4.13 -5.21
C ASP A 197 24.03 5.35 -6.11
N TYR A 198 23.87 6.58 -5.60
CA TYR A 198 24.01 7.81 -6.38
C TYR A 198 25.32 7.87 -7.18
N GLY A 199 26.47 7.52 -6.57
CA GLY A 199 27.76 7.50 -7.22
C GLY A 199 27.90 6.47 -8.35
N THR A 200 27.08 5.41 -8.35
CA THR A 200 26.99 4.45 -9.46
C THR A 200 26.14 4.99 -10.60
N LEU A 201 25.06 5.70 -10.26
CA LEU A 201 24.16 6.31 -11.24
C LEU A 201 24.75 7.56 -11.90
N PHE A 202 25.58 8.31 -11.15
CA PHE A 202 26.29 9.51 -11.61
C PHE A 202 27.78 9.36 -11.35
N PRO A 203 28.52 8.69 -12.27
CA PRO A 203 29.95 8.42 -12.08
C PRO A 203 30.77 9.70 -11.89
N GLY A 204 31.60 9.73 -10.84
CA GLY A 204 32.39 10.90 -10.48
C GLY A 204 31.70 11.84 -9.48
N ALA A 205 30.46 11.58 -9.10
CA ALA A 205 29.79 12.36 -8.05
C ALA A 205 30.43 12.13 -6.69
N VAL A 206 30.40 13.19 -5.85
CA VAL A 206 30.86 13.18 -4.47
C VAL A 206 29.63 13.35 -3.57
N SER A 207 29.55 12.54 -2.51
CA SER A 207 28.48 12.63 -1.52
C SER A 207 28.97 13.38 -0.28
N HIS A 208 28.08 14.24 0.26
CA HIS A 208 28.30 14.99 1.49
C HIS A 208 27.11 14.76 2.42
N ALA A 209 27.33 14.11 3.56
CA ALA A 209 26.29 13.91 4.56
C ALA A 209 26.02 15.21 5.33
N LEU A 210 24.75 15.54 5.53
CA LEU A 210 24.30 16.59 6.44
C LEU A 210 23.83 15.92 7.74
N GLU A 211 24.68 15.91 8.76
CA GLU A 211 24.48 15.11 9.96
C GLU A 211 23.87 15.91 11.14
N VAL A 212 23.70 17.22 11.00
CA VAL A 212 23.15 18.07 12.07
C VAL A 212 21.69 18.38 11.83
N ASN A 213 20.83 17.92 12.73
CA ASN A 213 19.40 18.24 12.74
C ASN A 213 19.15 19.53 13.51
N TYR A 214 18.79 20.60 12.83
CA TYR A 214 18.50 21.91 13.42
C TYR A 214 17.01 22.12 13.74
N ARG A 215 16.13 21.16 13.40
CA ARG A 215 14.69 21.28 13.58
C ARG A 215 14.23 20.77 14.92
N CYS A 216 14.61 19.54 15.24
CA CYS A 216 14.02 18.78 16.34
C CYS A 216 14.78 18.95 17.64
N PRO A 217 14.08 18.84 18.80
CA PRO A 217 14.72 18.66 20.10
C PRO A 217 15.62 17.42 20.13
N ALA A 218 16.65 17.43 20.99
CA ALA A 218 17.62 16.35 21.09
C ALA A 218 16.97 14.98 21.42
N PRO A 219 15.99 14.85 22.34
CA PRO A 219 15.33 13.55 22.60
C PRO A 219 14.60 12.99 21.38
N VAL A 220 14.03 13.82 20.51
CA VAL A 220 13.40 13.38 19.26
C VAL A 220 14.43 12.83 18.29
N VAL A 221 15.58 13.50 18.16
CA VAL A 221 16.68 13.05 17.28
C VAL A 221 17.23 11.71 17.75
N VAL A 222 17.39 11.53 19.06
CA VAL A 222 17.85 10.25 19.65
C VAL A 222 16.84 9.13 19.35
N ALA A 223 15.54 9.36 19.62
CA ALA A 223 14.49 8.38 19.35
C ALA A 223 14.42 8.00 17.86
N ALA A 224 14.51 8.99 16.98
CA ALA A 224 14.55 8.79 15.54
C ALA A 224 15.76 7.95 15.09
N SER A 225 16.93 8.21 15.68
CA SER A 225 18.16 7.46 15.39
C SER A 225 18.08 6.01 15.87
N HIS A 226 17.48 5.76 17.06
CA HIS A 226 17.25 4.41 17.56
C HIS A 226 16.36 3.63 16.57
N LEU A 227 15.21 4.19 16.17
CA LEU A 227 14.28 3.54 15.26
C LEU A 227 14.93 3.18 13.92
N LEU A 228 15.65 4.12 13.31
CA LEU A 228 16.32 3.92 12.03
C LEU A 228 17.53 3.00 12.09
N GLY A 229 18.10 2.77 13.28
CA GLY A 229 19.19 1.84 13.50
C GLY A 229 18.83 0.39 13.14
N TYR A 230 17.53 0.06 12.98
CA TYR A 230 17.05 -1.26 12.58
C TYR A 230 16.87 -1.40 11.06
N ASN A 231 17.08 -0.32 10.27
CA ASN A 231 17.03 -0.38 8.82
C ASN A 231 18.42 -0.70 8.27
N GLU A 232 18.49 -1.65 7.34
CA GLU A 232 19.73 -2.04 6.65
C GLU A 232 19.94 -1.25 5.36
N ARG A 233 18.85 -0.93 4.64
CA ARG A 233 18.87 -0.18 3.38
C ARG A 233 18.90 1.32 3.66
N ARG A 234 20.06 1.83 4.11
CA ARG A 234 20.30 3.24 4.38
C ARG A 234 21.74 3.66 4.17
N ILE A 235 21.96 4.96 3.98
CA ILE A 235 23.30 5.57 3.95
C ILE A 235 23.83 5.60 5.39
N ASP A 236 25.06 5.15 5.58
CA ASP A 236 25.74 5.25 6.88
C ASP A 236 26.01 6.72 7.23
N LYS A 237 25.25 7.23 8.17
CA LYS A 237 25.31 8.61 8.67
C LYS A 237 24.91 8.67 10.13
N THR A 238 25.54 9.57 10.89
CA THR A 238 25.23 9.80 12.30
C THR A 238 24.51 11.14 12.46
N ILE A 239 23.19 11.09 12.67
CA ILE A 239 22.41 12.31 12.85
C ILE A 239 22.49 12.76 14.30
N VAL A 240 22.92 14.00 14.52
CA VAL A 240 23.04 14.63 15.83
C VAL A 240 22.15 15.87 15.92
N ALA A 241 21.69 16.18 17.13
CA ALA A 241 20.92 17.40 17.37
C ALA A 241 21.81 18.65 17.22
N GLY A 242 21.22 19.72 16.73
CA GLY A 242 21.91 21.00 16.60
C GLY A 242 22.38 21.56 17.96
N PRO A 243 23.40 22.42 17.98
CA PRO A 243 24.03 22.89 19.24
C PRO A 243 23.07 23.67 20.15
N ASN A 244 21.98 24.18 19.62
CA ASN A 244 20.94 24.91 20.35
C ASN A 244 19.64 24.14 20.50
N ALA A 245 19.61 22.85 20.15
CA ALA A 245 18.42 22.04 20.28
C ALA A 245 18.03 21.87 21.76
N PRO A 246 16.74 22.01 22.12
CA PRO A 246 16.28 21.71 23.48
C PRO A 246 16.61 20.25 23.84
N ASP A 247 17.16 20.04 25.05
CA ASP A 247 17.51 18.72 25.58
C ASP A 247 16.65 18.35 26.81
N ASP A 248 15.41 18.83 26.83
CA ASP A 248 14.44 18.48 27.86
C ASP A 248 13.76 17.16 27.49
N PRO A 249 13.86 16.11 28.34
CA PRO A 249 13.17 14.82 28.10
C PRO A 249 11.65 14.95 27.84
N GLY A 250 10.98 15.98 28.36
CA GLY A 250 9.58 16.27 28.13
C GLY A 250 9.25 16.66 26.68
N THR A 251 10.24 16.94 25.85
CA THR A 251 10.03 17.27 24.43
C THR A 251 9.74 16.05 23.55
N PHE A 252 9.99 14.83 24.08
CA PHE A 252 9.61 13.58 23.44
C PHE A 252 9.01 12.62 24.46
N THR A 253 7.78 12.17 24.26
CA THR A 253 7.09 11.24 25.15
C THR A 253 6.33 10.16 24.41
N VAL A 254 6.28 8.95 24.98
CA VAL A 254 5.47 7.83 24.52
C VAL A 254 4.38 7.57 25.55
N GLU A 255 3.12 7.73 25.16
CA GLU A 255 1.95 7.56 26.01
C GLU A 255 1.16 6.31 25.60
N ARG A 256 1.07 5.33 26.51
CA ARG A 256 0.24 4.13 26.31
C ARG A 256 -1.10 4.33 27.02
N ARG A 257 -2.17 4.46 26.23
CA ARG A 257 -3.54 4.75 26.71
C ARG A 257 -4.48 3.58 26.44
N SER A 258 -5.66 3.59 27.04
CA SER A 258 -6.73 2.68 26.63
C SER A 258 -7.21 3.04 25.23
N GLY A 259 -7.37 2.06 24.35
CA GLY A 259 -7.82 2.30 22.97
C GLY A 259 -9.18 3.01 22.89
N SER A 260 -10.06 2.80 23.87
CA SER A 260 -11.36 3.49 23.99
C SER A 260 -11.25 4.96 24.40
N GLU A 261 -10.20 5.33 25.15
CA GLU A 261 -10.00 6.68 25.68
C GLU A 261 -9.03 7.53 24.85
N MET A 262 -8.25 6.91 23.98
CA MET A 262 -7.18 7.58 23.21
C MET A 262 -7.66 8.84 22.46
N GLY A 263 -8.86 8.85 21.89
CA GLY A 263 -9.40 10.00 21.19
C GLY A 263 -9.62 11.19 22.11
N VAL A 264 -10.14 10.92 23.29
CA VAL A 264 -10.40 11.90 24.37
C VAL A 264 -9.07 12.42 24.94
N ASP A 265 -8.16 11.50 25.26
CA ASP A 265 -6.81 11.84 25.78
C ASP A 265 -6.00 12.69 24.77
N ALA A 266 -6.12 12.39 23.48
CA ALA A 266 -5.50 13.19 22.42
C ALA A 266 -6.08 14.61 22.37
N ALA A 267 -7.39 14.75 22.48
CA ALA A 267 -8.05 16.05 22.52
C ALA A 267 -7.69 16.85 23.78
N ASP A 268 -7.55 16.20 24.94
CA ASP A 268 -7.10 16.83 26.17
C ASP A 268 -5.65 17.30 26.09
N ARG A 269 -4.79 16.49 25.46
CA ARG A 269 -3.39 16.89 25.18
C ARG A 269 -3.34 18.11 24.26
N ILE A 270 -4.14 18.12 23.21
CA ILE A 270 -4.23 19.26 22.28
C ILE A 270 -4.75 20.50 22.99
N ALA A 271 -5.80 20.37 23.82
CA ALA A 271 -6.34 21.48 24.59
C ALA A 271 -5.26 22.11 25.51
N SER A 272 -4.45 21.29 26.19
CA SER A 272 -3.33 21.79 26.99
C SER A 272 -2.26 22.51 26.15
N TRP A 273 -2.03 22.08 24.92
CA TRP A 273 -1.08 22.74 24.02
C TRP A 273 -1.58 24.09 23.49
N LEU A 274 -2.89 24.23 23.32
CA LEU A 274 -3.52 25.47 22.84
C LEU A 274 -3.43 26.63 23.84
N GLU A 275 -3.09 26.34 25.11
CA GLU A 275 -2.78 27.39 26.10
C GLU A 275 -1.54 28.20 25.75
N GLU A 276 -0.57 27.60 25.02
CA GLU A 276 0.74 28.19 24.73
C GLU A 276 1.12 28.21 23.24
N THR A 277 0.35 27.51 22.40
CA THR A 277 0.72 27.26 21.00
C THR A 277 -0.45 27.60 20.07
N ASP A 278 -0.17 28.31 18.99
CA ASP A 278 -1.17 28.61 17.96
C ASP A 278 -1.71 27.30 17.35
N PRO A 279 -3.03 27.17 17.11
CA PRO A 279 -3.61 25.96 16.52
C PRO A 279 -2.94 25.55 15.20
N THR A 280 -2.52 26.51 14.37
CA THR A 280 -1.84 26.23 13.09
C THR A 280 -0.46 25.60 13.25
N GLU A 281 0.11 25.66 14.45
CA GLU A 281 1.40 25.10 14.82
C GLU A 281 1.30 23.76 15.56
N ILE A 282 0.11 23.15 15.51
CA ILE A 282 -0.17 21.82 16.10
C ILE A 282 -0.65 20.87 15.00
N ALA A 283 -0.05 19.68 14.94
CA ALA A 283 -0.49 18.63 14.04
C ALA A 283 -0.73 17.29 14.78
N VAL A 284 -1.77 16.58 14.34
CA VAL A 284 -2.03 15.19 14.69
C VAL A 284 -1.78 14.33 13.44
N LEU A 285 -0.79 13.46 13.53
CA LEU A 285 -0.37 12.61 12.42
C LEU A 285 -0.71 11.15 12.69
N SER A 286 -1.26 10.47 11.71
CA SER A 286 -1.50 9.03 11.78
C SER A 286 -1.10 8.33 10.49
N ARG A 287 -0.99 7.01 10.54
CA ARG A 287 -0.59 6.18 9.38
C ARG A 287 -1.65 6.21 8.29
N VAL A 288 -2.92 6.18 8.64
CA VAL A 288 -4.08 6.20 7.73
C VAL A 288 -5.14 7.19 8.20
N ASN A 289 -5.98 7.66 7.25
CA ASN A 289 -6.98 8.68 7.56
C ASN A 289 -8.03 8.23 8.59
N SER A 290 -8.55 7.00 8.48
CA SER A 290 -9.62 6.53 9.37
C SER A 290 -9.20 6.49 10.83
N ALA A 291 -7.93 6.23 11.13
CA ALA A 291 -7.41 6.23 12.50
C ALA A 291 -7.57 7.58 13.21
N LEU A 292 -7.69 8.68 12.45
CA LEU A 292 -7.92 10.03 12.99
C LEU A 292 -9.36 10.27 13.46
N LEU A 293 -10.31 9.36 13.18
CA LEU A 293 -11.74 9.56 13.49
C LEU A 293 -11.99 9.84 14.98
N PRO A 294 -11.44 9.10 15.94
CA PRO A 294 -11.69 9.38 17.35
C PRO A 294 -11.21 10.78 17.78
N VAL A 295 -10.05 11.22 17.25
CA VAL A 295 -9.53 12.56 17.55
C VAL A 295 -10.38 13.65 16.92
N HIS A 296 -10.82 13.45 15.66
CA HIS A 296 -11.74 14.36 14.97
C HIS A 296 -13.00 14.61 15.77
N LEU A 297 -13.64 13.52 16.24
CA LEU A 297 -14.88 13.59 17.01
C LEU A 297 -14.67 14.25 18.38
N ALA A 298 -13.60 13.88 19.09
CA ALA A 298 -13.30 14.42 20.41
C ALA A 298 -12.94 15.93 20.36
N LEU A 299 -12.25 16.40 19.32
CA LEU A 299 -11.97 17.82 19.11
C LEU A 299 -13.24 18.59 18.76
N ALA A 300 -14.10 18.02 17.92
CA ALA A 300 -15.38 18.62 17.56
C ALA A 300 -16.30 18.82 18.78
N ASP A 301 -16.37 17.83 19.69
CA ASP A 301 -17.14 17.91 20.93
C ASP A 301 -16.62 18.99 21.88
N ARG A 302 -15.30 19.25 21.88
CA ARG A 302 -14.69 20.33 22.67
C ARG A 302 -14.75 21.70 21.99
N GLY A 303 -15.25 21.77 20.74
CA GLY A 303 -15.27 23.01 19.99
C GLY A 303 -13.88 23.55 19.62
N VAL A 304 -12.85 22.69 19.62
CA VAL A 304 -11.51 23.04 19.17
C VAL A 304 -11.49 23.21 17.65
N PRO A 305 -10.96 24.31 17.10
CA PRO A 305 -10.84 24.48 15.65
C PRO A 305 -9.80 23.52 15.07
N PHE A 306 -10.17 22.78 14.02
CA PHE A 306 -9.27 21.86 13.32
C PHE A 306 -9.64 21.68 11.86
N THR A 307 -8.70 21.21 11.04
CA THR A 307 -8.94 20.69 9.70
C THR A 307 -8.61 19.21 9.63
N SER A 308 -9.41 18.46 8.87
CA SER A 308 -9.32 16.99 8.79
C SER A 308 -9.61 16.49 7.38
N PRO A 309 -8.97 15.39 6.93
CA PRO A 309 -9.30 14.75 5.66
C PRO A 309 -10.59 13.92 5.73
N LEU A 310 -11.18 13.78 6.91
CA LEU A 310 -12.39 12.98 7.13
C LEU A 310 -13.64 13.81 6.84
N GLY A 311 -14.62 13.16 6.25
CA GLY A 311 -15.93 13.72 5.94
C GLY A 311 -17.00 12.64 5.84
N PRO A 312 -18.26 13.00 5.47
CA PRO A 312 -19.40 12.08 5.43
C PRO A 312 -19.22 10.84 4.53
N ASP A 313 -18.28 10.89 3.57
CA ASP A 313 -17.99 9.76 2.69
C ASP A 313 -17.42 8.54 3.44
N LEU A 314 -16.84 8.73 4.63
CA LEU A 314 -16.42 7.63 5.49
C LEU A 314 -17.59 6.69 5.82
N LEU A 315 -18.78 7.25 6.07
CA LEU A 315 -19.98 6.47 6.44
C LEU A 315 -20.51 5.62 5.26
N ARG A 316 -20.11 5.92 4.04
CA ARG A 316 -20.47 5.14 2.83
C ARG A 316 -19.52 3.99 2.55
N ARG A 317 -18.41 3.90 3.26
CA ARG A 317 -17.44 2.80 3.06
C ARG A 317 -18.08 1.48 3.45
N THR A 318 -17.72 0.42 2.73
CA THR A 318 -18.46 -0.86 2.71
C THR A 318 -18.72 -1.44 4.10
N VAL A 319 -17.69 -1.55 4.95
CA VAL A 319 -17.87 -2.16 6.28
C VAL A 319 -18.51 -1.19 7.27
N VAL A 320 -18.24 0.11 7.17
CA VAL A 320 -18.87 1.14 8.02
C VAL A 320 -20.37 1.19 7.74
N SER A 321 -20.77 1.23 6.47
CA SER A 321 -22.17 1.18 6.06
C SER A 321 -22.88 -0.11 6.50
N ALA A 322 -22.17 -1.25 6.46
CA ALA A 322 -22.71 -2.52 6.96
C ALA A 322 -22.85 -2.53 8.49
N ALA A 323 -21.87 -1.97 9.22
CA ALA A 323 -21.96 -1.84 10.68
C ALA A 323 -23.17 -1.02 11.09
N PHE A 324 -23.40 0.14 10.48
CA PHE A 324 -24.59 0.95 10.73
C PHE A 324 -25.90 0.26 10.33
N ALA A 325 -25.90 -0.54 9.25
CA ALA A 325 -27.08 -1.33 8.91
C ALA A 325 -27.43 -2.34 10.01
N TRP A 326 -26.44 -3.07 10.54
CA TRP A 326 -26.63 -3.96 11.68
C TRP A 326 -27.12 -3.23 12.95
N MET A 327 -26.53 -2.07 13.26
CA MET A 327 -26.96 -1.24 14.40
C MET A 327 -28.43 -0.81 14.27
N ARG A 328 -28.83 -0.34 13.08
CA ARG A 328 -30.24 0.04 12.83
C ARG A 328 -31.21 -1.13 12.93
N LEU A 329 -30.79 -2.34 12.50
CA LEU A 329 -31.60 -3.54 12.65
C LEU A 329 -31.79 -3.91 14.13
N GLY A 330 -30.78 -3.73 14.97
CA GLY A 330 -30.89 -3.88 16.42
C GLY A 330 -31.83 -2.89 17.07
N LEU A 331 -31.76 -1.60 16.64
CA LEU A 331 -32.61 -0.53 17.19
C LEU A 331 -34.09 -0.60 16.79
N GLU A 332 -34.40 -1.07 15.57
CA GLU A 332 -35.77 -1.09 15.03
C GLU A 332 -36.22 -2.53 14.68
N PRO A 333 -36.30 -3.50 15.63
CA PRO A 333 -36.60 -4.89 15.31
C PRO A 333 -38.00 -5.11 14.74
N ASP A 334 -38.95 -4.22 15.06
CA ASP A 334 -40.33 -4.25 14.58
C ASP A 334 -40.54 -3.48 13.26
N GLY A 335 -39.49 -2.80 12.77
CA GLY A 335 -39.58 -1.92 11.61
C GLY A 335 -38.37 -1.93 10.72
N MET A 336 -37.63 -3.04 10.62
CA MET A 336 -36.40 -3.21 9.86
C MET A 336 -36.53 -2.78 8.41
N ARG A 337 -35.71 -1.86 7.95
CA ARG A 337 -35.74 -1.44 6.55
C ARG A 337 -35.15 -2.52 5.66
N ARG A 338 -35.82 -2.79 4.53
CA ARG A 338 -35.35 -3.76 3.55
C ARG A 338 -33.88 -3.52 3.12
N ALA A 339 -33.50 -2.28 2.96
CA ALA A 339 -32.13 -1.91 2.58
C ALA A 339 -31.08 -2.37 3.60
N ASP A 340 -31.41 -2.22 4.90
CA ASP A 340 -30.52 -2.61 5.99
C ASP A 340 -30.44 -4.13 6.13
N VAL A 341 -31.57 -4.86 6.02
CA VAL A 341 -31.55 -6.33 6.00
C VAL A 341 -30.71 -6.85 4.84
N LEU A 342 -30.85 -6.28 3.64
CA LEU A 342 -30.04 -6.67 2.48
C LEU A 342 -28.55 -6.32 2.66
N ALA A 343 -28.23 -5.22 3.30
CA ALA A 343 -26.85 -4.83 3.62
C ALA A 343 -26.22 -5.81 4.61
N ALA A 344 -26.94 -6.17 5.66
CA ALA A 344 -26.54 -7.11 6.69
C ALA A 344 -26.35 -8.54 6.14
N VAL A 345 -27.23 -9.02 5.27
CA VAL A 345 -27.08 -10.31 4.58
C VAL A 345 -25.83 -10.33 3.71
N ARG A 346 -25.45 -9.20 3.10
CA ARG A 346 -24.27 -9.09 2.23
C ARG A 346 -22.95 -9.06 3.01
N ARG A 347 -22.97 -8.62 4.27
CA ARG A 347 -21.78 -8.44 5.10
C ARG A 347 -22.01 -8.86 6.55
N PRO A 348 -21.34 -9.94 6.96
CA PRO A 348 -20.44 -10.85 6.24
C PRO A 348 -21.14 -11.59 5.09
N SER A 349 -20.37 -11.95 4.07
CA SER A 349 -20.91 -12.65 2.89
C SER A 349 -21.29 -14.09 3.24
N ARG A 350 -22.58 -14.41 3.09
CA ARG A 350 -23.13 -15.76 3.33
C ARG A 350 -23.57 -16.45 2.04
N GLY A 351 -23.36 -15.78 0.88
CA GLY A 351 -23.83 -16.29 -0.43
C GLY A 351 -25.36 -16.29 -0.58
N LEU A 352 -26.06 -15.46 0.20
CA LEU A 352 -27.51 -15.35 0.23
C LEU A 352 -28.07 -14.15 -0.54
N ASN A 353 -27.23 -13.33 -1.19
CA ASN A 353 -27.64 -12.04 -1.74
C ASN A 353 -28.84 -12.11 -2.69
N ARG A 354 -28.85 -13.06 -3.63
CA ARG A 354 -29.94 -13.23 -4.59
C ARG A 354 -31.19 -13.75 -3.88
N LEU A 355 -31.02 -14.74 -3.03
CA LEU A 355 -32.09 -15.33 -2.25
C LEU A 355 -32.79 -14.29 -1.36
N ALA A 356 -32.01 -13.47 -0.62
CA ALA A 356 -32.56 -12.42 0.24
C ALA A 356 -33.35 -11.37 -0.56
N VAL A 357 -32.89 -11.01 -1.77
CA VAL A 357 -33.65 -10.10 -2.67
C VAL A 357 -35.00 -10.69 -3.02
N ASP A 358 -35.05 -12.00 -3.32
CA ASP A 358 -36.28 -12.72 -3.71
C ASP A 358 -37.22 -12.90 -2.52
N LEU A 359 -36.71 -13.32 -1.34
CA LEU A 359 -37.49 -13.53 -0.13
C LEU A 359 -38.10 -12.25 0.44
N LEU A 360 -37.39 -11.13 0.29
CA LEU A 360 -37.80 -9.84 0.85
C LEU A 360 -38.46 -8.92 -0.19
N GLN A 361 -39.12 -9.50 -1.21
CA GLN A 361 -39.85 -8.72 -2.21
C GLN A 361 -41.17 -8.16 -1.67
N GLY A 362 -41.63 -7.07 -2.25
CA GLY A 362 -42.98 -6.52 -2.06
C GLY A 362 -43.18 -5.68 -0.79
N ARG A 363 -42.20 -5.63 0.14
CA ARG A 363 -42.28 -4.79 1.34
C ARG A 363 -41.05 -3.92 1.50
N SER A 364 -41.21 -2.74 2.08
CA SER A 364 -40.12 -1.82 2.41
C SER A 364 -39.61 -1.97 3.84
N ARG A 365 -40.44 -2.54 4.72
CA ARG A 365 -40.11 -2.80 6.12
C ARG A 365 -40.58 -4.20 6.54
N PHE A 366 -39.89 -4.77 7.52
CA PHE A 366 -40.11 -6.10 8.07
C PHE A 366 -39.98 -6.03 9.59
N ASP A 367 -40.74 -6.84 10.29
CA ASP A 367 -40.48 -7.20 11.69
C ASP A 367 -39.57 -8.43 11.75
N LEU A 368 -38.95 -8.65 12.91
CA LEU A 368 -38.04 -9.77 13.13
C LEU A 368 -38.72 -11.11 12.81
N ALA A 369 -39.99 -11.32 13.25
CA ALA A 369 -40.73 -12.55 13.00
C ALA A 369 -40.91 -12.84 11.50
N THR A 370 -41.19 -11.83 10.69
CA THR A 370 -41.27 -11.95 9.23
C THR A 370 -39.93 -12.36 8.58
N VAL A 371 -38.81 -11.82 9.08
CA VAL A 371 -37.47 -12.19 8.59
C VAL A 371 -37.15 -13.63 8.98
N LEU A 372 -37.49 -14.05 10.19
CA LEU A 372 -37.35 -15.44 10.68
C LEU A 372 -38.14 -16.41 9.77
N ASP A 373 -39.39 -16.09 9.52
CA ASP A 373 -40.32 -16.93 8.76
C ASP A 373 -39.94 -17.05 7.27
N ALA A 374 -39.26 -16.07 6.72
CA ALA A 374 -38.92 -16.06 5.29
C ALA A 374 -38.02 -17.24 4.84
N GLY A 375 -37.32 -17.87 5.77
CA GLY A 375 -36.45 -19.03 5.49
C GLY A 375 -37.12 -20.40 5.56
N ARG A 376 -38.39 -20.50 6.02
CA ARG A 376 -39.04 -21.78 6.37
C ARG A 376 -39.16 -22.79 5.21
N ASP A 377 -39.34 -22.30 4.01
CA ASP A 377 -39.57 -23.15 2.82
C ASP A 377 -38.29 -23.36 1.97
N LEU A 378 -37.11 -23.05 2.52
CA LEU A 378 -35.84 -23.18 1.81
C LEU A 378 -35.34 -24.63 1.84
N GLU A 379 -34.59 -25.00 0.80
CA GLU A 379 -33.76 -26.22 0.79
C GLU A 379 -32.77 -26.22 1.97
N GLU A 380 -32.51 -27.39 2.57
CA GLU A 380 -31.73 -27.58 3.79
C GLU A 380 -30.42 -26.78 3.83
N ARG A 381 -29.62 -26.80 2.75
CA ARG A 381 -28.34 -26.06 2.67
C ARG A 381 -28.52 -24.54 2.66
N ARG A 382 -29.62 -24.03 2.10
CA ARG A 382 -29.96 -22.61 2.08
C ARG A 382 -30.62 -22.17 3.37
N ALA A 383 -31.46 -23.03 3.93
CA ALA A 383 -32.08 -22.84 5.25
C ALA A 383 -31.00 -22.67 6.32
N ALA A 384 -30.04 -23.59 6.43
CA ALA A 384 -28.94 -23.48 7.41
C ALA A 384 -28.13 -22.16 7.33
N LYS A 385 -27.95 -21.60 6.11
CA LYS A 385 -27.28 -20.29 5.97
C LYS A 385 -28.18 -19.13 6.36
N TRP A 386 -29.49 -19.25 6.11
CA TRP A 386 -30.48 -18.26 6.52
C TRP A 386 -30.64 -18.26 8.04
N ASP A 387 -30.72 -19.44 8.65
CA ASP A 387 -30.77 -19.61 10.11
C ASP A 387 -29.55 -18.96 10.78
N GLY A 388 -28.34 -19.18 10.24
CA GLY A 388 -27.14 -18.50 10.76
C GLY A 388 -27.17 -16.97 10.61
N PHE A 389 -27.85 -16.41 9.60
CA PHE A 389 -28.09 -14.97 9.50
C PHE A 389 -29.10 -14.51 10.55
N VAL A 390 -30.13 -15.29 10.75
CA VAL A 390 -31.19 -15.05 11.76
C VAL A 390 -30.62 -15.07 13.18
N ASP A 391 -29.81 -16.08 13.52
CA ASP A 391 -29.11 -16.18 14.81
C ASP A 391 -28.26 -14.93 15.09
N ASP A 392 -27.58 -14.42 14.05
CA ASP A 392 -26.80 -13.19 14.17
C ASP A 392 -27.69 -11.97 14.37
N LEU A 393 -28.84 -11.92 13.69
CA LEU A 393 -29.81 -10.83 13.82
C LEU A 393 -30.43 -10.80 15.20
N GLU A 394 -30.86 -11.95 15.74
CA GLU A 394 -31.40 -12.07 17.12
C GLU A 394 -30.35 -11.62 18.16
N ARG A 395 -29.10 -12.01 17.95
CA ARG A 395 -27.98 -11.61 18.82
C ARG A 395 -27.75 -10.11 18.81
N VAL A 396 -27.87 -9.46 17.65
CA VAL A 396 -27.71 -8.01 17.49
C VAL A 396 -28.90 -7.28 18.11
N VAL A 397 -30.15 -7.79 17.96
CA VAL A 397 -31.34 -7.23 18.60
C VAL A 397 -31.22 -7.29 20.12
N ALA A 398 -30.83 -8.44 20.67
CA ALA A 398 -30.63 -8.59 22.12
C ALA A 398 -29.53 -7.66 22.66
N ALA A 399 -28.42 -7.48 21.92
CA ALA A 399 -27.33 -6.59 22.33
C ALA A 399 -27.69 -5.10 22.23
N ALA A 400 -28.72 -4.74 21.46
CA ALA A 400 -29.18 -3.35 21.33
C ALA A 400 -30.08 -2.89 22.49
N GLU A 401 -30.57 -3.81 23.31
CA GLU A 401 -31.44 -3.47 24.46
C GLU A 401 -30.70 -2.64 25.53
N ASP A 402 -29.38 -2.77 25.62
CA ASP A 402 -28.55 -2.07 26.62
C ASP A 402 -28.24 -0.61 26.25
N ASP A 403 -28.64 -0.11 25.08
CA ASP A 403 -28.33 1.23 24.54
C ASP A 403 -26.82 1.56 24.56
N ASP A 404 -25.96 0.54 24.37
CA ASP A 404 -24.50 0.64 24.40
C ASP A 404 -23.90 0.42 22.98
N ALA A 405 -23.55 1.52 22.30
CA ALA A 405 -22.99 1.47 20.95
C ALA A 405 -21.64 0.73 20.86
N PRO A 406 -20.68 0.91 21.79
CA PRO A 406 -19.46 0.09 21.85
C PRO A 406 -19.75 -1.41 21.96
N ALA A 407 -20.61 -1.82 22.90
CA ALA A 407 -20.95 -3.22 23.11
C ALA A 407 -21.63 -3.84 21.89
N LEU A 408 -22.57 -3.14 21.29
CA LEU A 408 -23.22 -3.60 20.06
C LEU A 408 -22.25 -3.72 18.89
N LEU A 409 -21.35 -2.75 18.70
CA LEU A 409 -20.31 -2.83 17.66
C LEU A 409 -19.36 -4.00 17.90
N ASP A 410 -19.01 -4.32 19.14
CA ASP A 410 -18.20 -5.50 19.46
C ASP A 410 -18.91 -6.80 19.06
N VAL A 411 -20.22 -6.89 19.24
CA VAL A 411 -21.04 -8.02 18.76
C VAL A 411 -21.02 -8.07 17.23
N VAL A 412 -21.28 -6.96 16.55
CA VAL A 412 -21.29 -6.90 15.08
C VAL A 412 -19.92 -7.21 14.47
N ILE A 413 -18.86 -6.70 15.06
CA ILE A 413 -17.50 -6.90 14.56
C ILE A 413 -17.05 -8.35 14.78
N SER A 414 -17.13 -8.85 16.03
CA SER A 414 -16.48 -10.09 16.43
C SER A 414 -17.39 -11.32 16.39
N ARG A 415 -18.69 -11.19 16.73
CA ARG A 415 -19.61 -12.33 16.79
C ARG A 415 -20.35 -12.56 15.48
N VAL A 416 -20.82 -11.49 14.84
CA VAL A 416 -21.40 -11.56 13.49
C VAL A 416 -20.28 -11.78 12.45
N GLY A 417 -19.04 -11.36 12.73
CA GLY A 417 -17.86 -11.62 11.90
C GLY A 417 -17.64 -10.56 10.81
N LEU A 418 -17.97 -9.30 11.10
CA LEU A 418 -17.73 -8.21 10.17
C LEU A 418 -16.22 -7.92 10.00
N ASP A 419 -15.38 -8.22 11.02
CA ASP A 419 -13.93 -8.21 10.97
C ASP A 419 -13.36 -9.15 9.89
N SER A 420 -13.84 -10.38 9.85
CA SER A 420 -13.46 -11.37 8.83
C SER A 420 -13.84 -10.90 7.42
N SER A 421 -14.99 -10.23 7.29
CA SER A 421 -15.42 -9.61 6.03
C SER A 421 -14.53 -8.45 5.62
N ALA A 422 -14.09 -7.62 6.58
CA ALA A 422 -13.15 -6.52 6.35
C ALA A 422 -11.80 -7.03 5.86
N LEU A 423 -11.23 -8.00 6.57
CA LEU A 423 -9.98 -8.67 6.18
C LEU A 423 -10.05 -9.30 4.78
N ALA A 424 -11.18 -9.92 4.42
CA ALA A 424 -11.37 -10.49 3.09
C ALA A 424 -11.42 -9.42 1.98
N LEU A 425 -11.97 -8.23 2.29
CA LEU A 425 -11.99 -7.09 1.37
C LEU A 425 -10.61 -6.42 1.24
N ASP A 426 -9.80 -6.48 2.29
CA ASP A 426 -8.45 -5.89 2.31
C ASP A 426 -7.41 -6.78 1.61
N ARG A 427 -7.58 -8.13 1.59
CA ARG A 427 -6.65 -9.07 0.95
C ARG A 427 -6.41 -8.86 -0.57
N GLY A 428 -7.31 -8.16 -1.25
CA GLY A 428 -7.15 -7.81 -2.66
C GLY A 428 -6.58 -6.41 -2.90
N ARG A 429 -6.10 -5.71 -1.87
CA ARG A 429 -5.56 -4.35 -1.97
C ARG A 429 -4.04 -4.37 -1.93
N SER A 430 -3.42 -3.79 -2.95
CA SER A 430 -1.96 -3.69 -3.07
C SER A 430 -1.37 -2.42 -2.43
N ARG A 431 -2.21 -1.50 -1.89
CA ARG A 431 -1.75 -0.19 -1.41
C ARG A 431 -1.96 0.00 0.08
N ALA A 432 -0.86 0.10 0.80
CA ALA A 432 -0.82 0.40 2.24
C ALA A 432 -0.97 1.90 2.58
N ASP A 433 -1.02 2.79 1.57
CA ASP A 433 -1.15 4.25 1.76
C ASP A 433 -2.57 4.71 2.08
N ARG A 434 -3.57 3.82 1.93
CA ARG A 434 -5.00 4.12 2.20
C ARG A 434 -5.53 3.26 3.34
N SER A 435 -6.46 3.82 4.12
CA SER A 435 -7.18 3.07 5.16
C SER A 435 -7.82 1.81 4.57
N GLY A 436 -7.56 0.66 5.19
CA GLY A 436 -8.26 -0.59 4.93
C GLY A 436 -9.68 -0.58 5.50
N GLN A 437 -10.45 -1.62 5.18
CA GLN A 437 -11.77 -1.83 5.79
C GLN A 437 -11.63 -2.21 7.27
N SER A 438 -10.56 -2.91 7.62
CA SER A 438 -10.24 -3.27 9.00
C SER A 438 -9.91 -2.03 9.84
N ASP A 439 -9.15 -1.06 9.29
CA ASP A 439 -8.85 0.21 9.95
C ASP A 439 -10.11 1.01 10.23
N ASP A 440 -11.08 0.99 9.30
CA ASP A 440 -12.35 1.68 9.46
C ASP A 440 -13.17 1.12 10.63
N LEU A 441 -13.19 -0.21 10.81
CA LEU A 441 -13.90 -0.84 11.93
C LEU A 441 -13.25 -0.50 13.27
N VAL A 442 -11.93 -0.53 13.35
CA VAL A 442 -11.19 -0.12 14.55
C VAL A 442 -11.49 1.33 14.90
N ALA A 443 -11.48 2.22 13.89
CA ALA A 443 -11.78 3.63 14.08
C ALA A 443 -13.22 3.86 14.54
N LEU A 444 -14.20 3.17 13.95
CA LEU A 444 -15.61 3.25 14.31
C LEU A 444 -15.86 2.77 15.76
N ARG A 445 -15.23 1.66 16.15
CA ARG A 445 -15.29 1.12 17.51
C ARG A 445 -14.76 2.12 18.55
N ARG A 446 -13.62 2.76 18.27
CA ARG A 446 -13.04 3.80 19.12
C ARG A 446 -13.92 5.06 19.17
N ALA A 447 -14.57 5.40 18.06
CA ALA A 447 -15.51 6.52 17.99
C ALA A 447 -16.76 6.27 18.87
N ALA A 448 -17.28 5.05 18.89
CA ALA A 448 -18.42 4.69 19.71
C ALA A 448 -18.16 4.86 21.21
N ALA A 449 -16.92 4.66 21.66
CA ALA A 449 -16.55 4.89 23.05
C ALA A 449 -16.63 6.37 23.50
N ILE A 450 -16.57 7.31 22.55
CA ILE A 450 -16.72 8.75 22.82
C ILE A 450 -18.20 9.12 23.03
N HIS A 451 -19.10 8.48 22.26
CA HIS A 451 -20.54 8.72 22.35
C HIS A 451 -21.26 7.37 22.46
N PRO A 452 -21.45 6.86 23.67
CA PRO A 452 -21.89 5.48 23.88
C PRO A 452 -23.38 5.25 23.64
N SER A 453 -24.24 6.30 23.57
CA SER A 453 -25.67 6.14 23.28
C SER A 453 -25.89 5.60 21.87
N LEU A 454 -26.47 4.43 21.77
CA LEU A 454 -26.71 3.74 20.51
C LEU A 454 -27.73 4.48 19.63
N GLY A 455 -28.79 5.04 20.26
CA GLY A 455 -29.87 5.71 19.54
C GLY A 455 -29.41 6.92 18.73
N ASP A 456 -28.45 7.68 19.24
CA ASP A 456 -27.99 8.93 18.66
C ASP A 456 -26.66 8.79 17.90
N PHE A 457 -25.92 7.69 18.07
CA PHE A 457 -24.55 7.53 17.58
C PHE A 457 -24.40 7.80 16.09
N GLU A 458 -25.25 7.23 15.24
CA GLU A 458 -25.15 7.42 13.79
C GLU A 458 -25.44 8.87 13.38
N THR A 459 -26.40 9.52 14.02
CA THR A 459 -26.75 10.92 13.75
C THR A 459 -25.62 11.85 14.19
N TRP A 460 -25.12 11.65 15.42
CA TRP A 460 -24.03 12.44 15.96
C TRP A 460 -22.75 12.38 15.11
N ILE A 461 -22.32 11.18 14.72
CA ILE A 461 -21.11 11.03 13.88
C ILE A 461 -21.29 11.64 12.49
N ARG A 462 -22.49 11.48 11.89
CA ARG A 462 -22.83 12.08 10.59
C ARG A 462 -22.79 13.60 10.64
N ASP A 463 -23.44 14.19 11.64
CA ASP A 463 -23.53 15.64 11.80
C ASP A 463 -22.15 16.24 12.11
N THR A 464 -21.35 15.54 12.90
CA THR A 464 -19.97 15.96 13.22
C THR A 464 -19.07 15.94 12.00
N LEU A 465 -19.11 14.86 11.20
CA LEU A 465 -18.33 14.76 9.97
C LEU A 465 -18.79 15.72 8.85
N ALA A 466 -20.01 16.23 8.93
CA ALA A 466 -20.52 17.20 7.97
C ALA A 466 -20.08 18.64 8.26
N LYS A 467 -19.55 18.92 9.46
CA LYS A 467 -19.06 20.27 9.81
C LYS A 467 -17.84 20.62 8.96
N PRO A 468 -17.78 21.86 8.41
CA PRO A 468 -16.60 22.30 7.68
C PRO A 468 -15.38 22.39 8.61
N GLY A 469 -14.21 22.01 8.12
CA GLY A 469 -12.97 22.22 8.85
C GLY A 469 -12.55 23.70 8.88
N ASP A 470 -11.77 24.07 9.87
CA ASP A 470 -11.17 25.40 10.00
C ASP A 470 -9.71 25.36 9.48
N PRO A 471 -9.39 26.10 8.41
CA PRO A 471 -8.02 26.11 7.87
C PRO A 471 -7.00 26.74 8.81
N ASN A 472 -7.44 27.50 9.82
CA ASN A 472 -6.59 28.09 10.86
C ASN A 472 -6.57 27.25 12.14
N GLY A 473 -7.11 26.05 12.12
CA GLY A 473 -7.15 25.14 13.25
C GLY A 473 -6.02 24.11 13.24
N VAL A 474 -6.07 23.20 14.23
CA VAL A 474 -5.15 22.07 14.36
C VAL A 474 -5.24 21.18 13.11
N LEU A 475 -4.11 20.78 12.55
CA LEU A 475 -4.09 19.89 11.38
C LEU A 475 -4.19 18.43 11.80
N LEU A 476 -5.21 17.72 11.33
CA LEU A 476 -5.27 16.27 11.32
C LEU A 476 -4.86 15.76 9.94
N SER A 477 -3.85 14.89 9.85
CA SER A 477 -3.34 14.42 8.56
C SER A 477 -2.70 13.03 8.64
N THR A 478 -2.49 12.40 7.49
CA THR A 478 -1.59 11.25 7.43
C THR A 478 -0.14 11.73 7.33
N VAL A 479 0.79 10.87 7.80
CA VAL A 479 2.23 11.12 7.72
C VAL A 479 2.68 11.41 6.29
N HIS A 480 2.14 10.68 5.31
CA HIS A 480 2.47 10.88 3.89
C HIS A 480 2.16 12.30 3.39
N ARG A 481 1.01 12.86 3.79
CA ARG A 481 0.63 14.23 3.41
C ARG A 481 1.37 15.30 4.19
N ALA A 482 1.89 14.94 5.36
CA ALA A 482 2.66 15.81 6.23
C ALA A 482 4.14 15.93 5.83
N LYS A 483 4.62 15.08 4.91
CA LYS A 483 6.01 15.15 4.41
C LYS A 483 6.31 16.53 3.83
N GLY A 484 7.47 17.09 4.19
CA GLY A 484 7.89 18.43 3.81
C GLY A 484 7.26 19.57 4.64
N LEU A 485 6.35 19.27 5.58
CA LEU A 485 5.77 20.24 6.52
C LEU A 485 6.37 20.08 7.91
N GLU A 486 6.15 21.08 8.79
CA GLU A 486 6.64 21.05 10.16
C GLU A 486 5.79 21.93 11.07
N TRP A 487 5.70 21.56 12.35
CA TRP A 487 4.91 22.22 13.38
C TRP A 487 5.69 22.34 14.68
N ASP A 488 5.27 23.23 15.54
CA ASP A 488 5.86 23.33 16.89
C ASP A 488 5.60 22.06 17.69
N ARG A 489 4.36 21.55 17.65
CA ARG A 489 3.93 20.37 18.40
C ARG A 489 3.27 19.33 17.50
N VAL A 490 3.70 18.09 17.65
CA VAL A 490 3.19 16.96 16.86
C VAL A 490 2.73 15.84 17.78
N LEU A 491 1.49 15.39 17.58
CA LEU A 491 0.97 14.18 18.17
C LEU A 491 0.92 13.07 17.11
N VAL A 492 1.71 12.02 17.28
CA VAL A 492 1.60 10.81 16.45
C VAL A 492 0.56 9.89 17.08
N PHE A 493 -0.59 9.78 16.45
CA PHE A 493 -1.75 9.07 16.97
C PHE A 493 -1.90 7.69 16.34
N GLY A 494 -2.08 6.68 17.19
CA GLY A 494 -2.28 5.29 16.77
C GLY A 494 -0.97 4.59 16.41
N ALA A 495 0.08 4.74 17.24
CA ALA A 495 1.27 3.92 17.15
C ALA A 495 0.97 2.49 17.66
N ASP A 496 0.08 1.80 16.96
CA ASP A 496 -0.53 0.53 17.35
C ASP A 496 -0.06 -0.60 16.45
N ARG A 497 -0.11 -1.82 16.98
CA ARG A 497 0.14 -3.05 16.22
C ARG A 497 -0.86 -3.17 15.07
N GLY A 498 -0.36 -3.39 13.87
CA GLY A 498 -1.17 -3.50 12.66
C GLY A 498 -1.43 -2.16 11.96
N LEU A 499 -1.13 -1.03 12.62
CA LEU A 499 -1.18 0.30 12.05
C LEU A 499 0.24 0.85 11.80
N LEU A 500 1.19 0.60 12.71
CA LEU A 500 2.64 0.87 12.56
C LEU A 500 3.45 -0.32 13.13
N PRO A 501 4.02 -1.22 12.31
CA PRO A 501 3.86 -1.30 10.84
C PRO A 501 2.43 -1.64 10.41
N HIS A 502 2.03 -1.13 9.24
CA HIS A 502 0.71 -1.39 8.70
C HIS A 502 0.60 -2.82 8.17
N THR A 503 -0.53 -3.51 8.44
CA THR A 503 -0.73 -4.92 8.08
C THR A 503 -0.70 -5.20 6.58
N LEU A 504 -0.98 -4.19 5.74
CA LEU A 504 -0.94 -4.31 4.27
C LEU A 504 0.43 -3.91 3.69
N SER A 505 1.38 -3.48 4.52
CA SER A 505 2.74 -3.17 4.08
C SER A 505 3.60 -4.41 4.05
N SER A 506 4.36 -4.58 2.98
CA SER A 506 5.39 -5.63 2.85
C SER A 506 6.80 -5.14 3.20
N ASP A 507 7.00 -3.83 3.32
CA ASP A 507 8.29 -3.21 3.63
C ASP A 507 8.29 -2.60 5.04
N VAL A 508 8.87 -3.33 5.98
CA VAL A 508 8.99 -2.91 7.39
C VAL A 508 9.95 -1.74 7.54
N GLU A 509 10.96 -1.62 6.69
CA GLU A 509 11.89 -0.49 6.73
C GLU A 509 11.22 0.82 6.26
N GLU A 510 10.34 0.75 5.25
CA GLU A 510 9.52 1.89 4.86
C GLU A 510 8.58 2.31 6.00
N GLU A 511 7.98 1.38 6.72
CA GLU A 511 7.13 1.69 7.88
C GLU A 511 7.92 2.38 9.03
N ARG A 512 9.19 2.00 9.26
CA ARG A 512 10.07 2.74 10.17
C ARG A 512 10.38 4.16 9.67
N ARG A 513 10.61 4.32 8.36
CA ARG A 513 10.80 5.64 7.74
C ARG A 513 9.54 6.50 7.88
N ILE A 514 8.35 5.93 7.72
CA ILE A 514 7.07 6.63 7.95
C ILE A 514 6.99 7.12 9.40
N PHE A 515 7.34 6.27 10.36
CA PHE A 515 7.32 6.67 11.78
C PHE A 515 8.39 7.71 12.09
N HIS A 516 9.59 7.55 11.55
CA HIS A 516 10.66 8.57 11.62
C HIS A 516 10.19 9.92 11.08
N VAL A 517 9.58 9.94 9.88
CA VAL A 517 9.03 11.16 9.30
C VAL A 517 7.99 11.78 10.24
N ALA A 518 7.09 10.97 10.83
CA ALA A 518 6.05 11.48 11.72
C ALA A 518 6.62 12.23 12.92
N ILE A 519 7.55 11.63 13.67
CA ILE A 519 8.11 12.25 14.90
C ILE A 519 9.02 13.43 14.59
N THR A 520 9.69 13.43 13.43
CA THR A 520 10.62 14.51 13.03
C THR A 520 9.93 15.71 12.37
N ARG A 521 8.60 15.75 12.36
CA ARG A 521 7.84 16.95 11.90
C ARG A 521 7.75 18.02 13.01
N CYS A 522 8.16 17.74 14.23
CA CYS A 522 8.10 18.71 15.34
C CYS A 522 9.31 19.62 15.39
N ARG A 523 9.09 20.87 15.84
CA ARG A 523 10.14 21.84 16.19
C ARG A 523 10.35 21.96 17.71
N LYS A 524 9.30 21.69 18.51
CA LYS A 524 9.38 21.86 19.99
C LYS A 524 9.04 20.58 20.75
N GLN A 525 8.03 19.84 20.33
CA GLN A 525 7.59 18.64 21.05
C GLN A 525 6.96 17.61 20.12
N ALA A 526 7.28 16.34 20.33
CA ALA A 526 6.56 15.20 19.76
C ALA A 526 6.03 14.29 20.87
N VAL A 527 4.76 13.92 20.75
CA VAL A 527 4.11 12.91 21.61
C VAL A 527 3.66 11.76 20.73
N VAL A 528 4.01 10.54 21.11
CA VAL A 528 3.56 9.32 20.47
C VAL A 528 2.50 8.66 21.35
N MET A 529 1.30 8.48 20.81
CA MET A 529 0.18 7.87 21.55
C MET A 529 -0.17 6.50 20.96
N ALA A 530 -0.21 5.49 21.81
CA ALA A 530 -0.44 4.10 21.43
C ALA A 530 -1.48 3.43 22.34
N ASP A 531 -2.20 2.44 21.77
CA ASP A 531 -3.09 1.58 22.53
C ASP A 531 -2.27 0.64 23.44
N ARG A 532 -2.55 0.71 24.76
CA ARG A 532 -1.93 -0.18 25.77
C ARG A 532 -2.18 -1.66 25.48
N GLY A 533 -3.35 -1.99 24.90
CA GLY A 533 -3.74 -3.36 24.59
C GLY A 533 -3.01 -3.96 23.38
N GLY A 534 -2.46 -3.13 22.50
CA GLY A 534 -1.78 -3.57 21.30
C GLY A 534 -0.79 -2.53 20.76
N PRO A 535 0.25 -2.17 21.55
CA PRO A 535 1.20 -1.16 21.11
C PRO A 535 2.02 -1.64 19.90
N SER A 536 2.49 -0.69 19.10
CA SER A 536 3.41 -0.95 18.00
C SER A 536 4.71 -1.59 18.51
N PRO A 537 5.25 -2.59 17.82
CA PRO A 537 6.59 -3.13 18.13
C PRO A 537 7.70 -2.08 17.95
N PHE A 538 7.47 -1.05 17.13
CA PHE A 538 8.43 0.03 16.93
C PHE A 538 8.62 0.93 18.14
N LEU A 539 7.74 0.88 19.16
CA LEU A 539 7.92 1.70 20.36
C LEU A 539 9.15 1.30 21.16
N ASP A 540 9.44 0.01 21.26
CA ASP A 540 10.62 -0.47 21.98
C ASP A 540 11.92 -0.17 21.18
N GLU A 541 11.84 -0.16 19.85
CA GLU A 541 12.93 0.31 18.98
C GLU A 541 13.16 1.82 19.18
N LEU A 542 12.10 2.60 19.20
CA LEU A 542 12.10 4.06 19.34
C LEU A 542 12.69 4.52 20.69
N THR A 543 12.38 3.79 21.78
CA THR A 543 12.89 4.08 23.14
C THR A 543 14.28 3.49 23.39
N GLY A 544 14.82 2.68 22.47
CA GLY A 544 16.09 1.98 22.65
C GLY A 544 16.01 0.79 23.60
N GLU A 545 14.81 0.34 23.97
CA GLU A 545 14.59 -0.82 24.83
C GLU A 545 14.65 -2.16 24.06
N ALA A 546 14.37 -2.11 22.74
CA ALA A 546 14.52 -3.30 21.91
C ALA A 546 15.99 -3.69 21.75
N LYS A 547 16.27 -4.98 21.84
CA LYS A 547 17.61 -5.49 21.52
C LYS A 547 17.80 -5.36 20.01
N VAL A 548 18.79 -4.57 19.60
CA VAL A 548 19.27 -4.60 18.20
C VAL A 548 19.65 -6.06 17.91
N PRO A 549 19.12 -6.70 16.87
CA PRO A 549 19.57 -8.02 16.47
C PRO A 549 21.10 -7.95 16.36
N ALA A 550 21.81 -8.82 17.07
CA ALA A 550 23.26 -8.89 16.94
C ALA A 550 23.55 -9.07 15.45
N THR A 551 24.14 -8.06 14.82
CA THR A 551 24.56 -8.13 13.43
C THR A 551 25.54 -9.30 13.39
N GLU A 552 25.12 -10.44 12.86
CA GLU A 552 26.10 -11.49 12.50
C GLU A 552 27.13 -10.79 11.61
N PRO A 553 28.43 -11.03 11.79
CA PRO A 553 29.46 -10.31 11.08
C PRO A 553 29.11 -10.37 9.59
N GLN A 554 28.85 -9.21 9.00
CA GLN A 554 28.64 -9.07 7.57
C GLN A 554 29.83 -9.74 6.89
N LEU A 555 29.56 -10.69 6.00
CA LEU A 555 30.59 -11.19 5.12
C LEU A 555 31.21 -9.96 4.45
N PRO A 556 32.55 -9.79 4.51
CA PRO A 556 33.19 -8.58 4.04
C PRO A 556 32.70 -8.27 2.63
N VAL A 557 32.15 -7.06 2.44
CA VAL A 557 31.76 -6.54 1.12
C VAL A 557 33.03 -6.57 0.26
N ARG A 558 33.19 -7.64 -0.50
CA ARG A 558 34.30 -7.77 -1.43
C ARG A 558 34.09 -6.72 -2.51
N ARG A 559 34.96 -5.72 -2.53
CA ARG A 559 35.08 -4.76 -3.65
C ARG A 559 34.94 -5.56 -4.94
N LYS A 560 34.03 -5.13 -5.83
CA LYS A 560 33.74 -5.73 -7.13
C LYS A 560 35.04 -6.09 -7.85
N SER A 561 35.48 -7.33 -7.72
CA SER A 561 36.41 -7.93 -8.65
C SER A 561 35.62 -8.28 -9.93
N ALA A 562 36.25 -8.17 -11.09
CA ALA A 562 35.65 -8.48 -12.37
C ALA A 562 34.81 -9.77 -12.29
N ARG A 563 33.53 -9.68 -12.69
CA ARG A 563 32.61 -10.83 -12.72
C ARG A 563 33.25 -12.00 -13.40
N SER A 564 33.41 -13.12 -12.67
CA SER A 564 33.80 -14.40 -13.25
C SER A 564 32.78 -14.79 -14.33
N ARG A 565 33.25 -15.27 -15.47
CA ARG A 565 32.39 -15.81 -16.54
C ARG A 565 31.94 -17.25 -16.29
N THR A 566 32.36 -17.86 -15.19
CA THR A 566 31.93 -19.20 -14.76
C THR A 566 30.63 -19.11 -14.04
N GLY A 567 29.66 -19.92 -14.45
CA GLY A 567 28.37 -20.04 -13.78
C GLY A 567 28.51 -20.58 -12.35
N VAL A 568 27.57 -20.23 -11.50
CA VAL A 568 27.50 -20.65 -10.09
C VAL A 568 26.35 -21.63 -9.95
N GLU A 569 26.64 -22.83 -9.44
CA GLU A 569 25.63 -23.82 -9.05
C GLU A 569 25.38 -23.70 -7.55
N VAL A 570 24.13 -23.85 -7.14
CA VAL A 570 23.70 -23.80 -5.74
C VAL A 570 22.77 -24.98 -5.46
N ALA A 571 22.79 -25.45 -4.22
CA ALA A 571 21.92 -26.51 -3.74
C ALA A 571 20.97 -25.98 -2.64
N ARG A 572 19.90 -26.71 -2.36
CA ARG A 572 18.99 -26.43 -1.25
C ARG A 572 19.74 -26.31 0.07
N GLY A 573 19.52 -25.26 0.81
CA GLY A 573 20.17 -24.97 2.09
C GLY A 573 21.42 -24.08 1.98
N ASP A 574 21.93 -23.83 0.77
CA ASP A 574 23.06 -22.93 0.56
C ASP A 574 22.70 -21.51 0.96
N ARG A 575 23.64 -20.85 1.65
CA ARG A 575 23.50 -19.43 1.97
C ARG A 575 23.98 -18.60 0.76
N VAL A 576 23.09 -17.78 0.23
CA VAL A 576 23.34 -17.02 -0.99
C VAL A 576 22.99 -15.56 -0.78
N GLN A 577 23.65 -14.68 -1.57
CA GLN A 577 23.28 -13.29 -1.70
C GLN A 577 22.76 -13.04 -3.11
N VAL A 578 21.55 -12.57 -3.22
CA VAL A 578 20.88 -12.29 -4.51
C VAL A 578 20.99 -10.83 -4.90
N SER A 579 20.63 -10.52 -6.15
CA SER A 579 20.61 -9.15 -6.67
C SER A 579 19.79 -8.23 -5.76
N GLY A 580 20.35 -7.09 -5.38
CA GLY A 580 19.76 -6.18 -4.37
C GLY A 580 20.36 -6.33 -2.96
N GLY A 581 21.31 -7.26 -2.77
CA GLY A 581 22.02 -7.42 -1.52
C GLY A 581 21.33 -8.32 -0.49
N TYR A 582 20.19 -8.91 -0.83
CA TYR A 582 19.45 -9.79 0.06
C TYR A 582 20.22 -11.10 0.31
N VAL A 583 20.41 -11.43 1.59
CA VAL A 583 21.00 -12.68 2.02
C VAL A 583 19.91 -13.64 2.48
N GLY A 584 19.99 -14.88 2.04
CA GLY A 584 19.03 -15.91 2.41
C GLY A 584 19.58 -17.30 2.22
N ARG A 585 18.72 -18.30 2.39
CA ARG A 585 19.04 -19.70 2.10
C ARG A 585 18.20 -20.18 0.92
N VAL A 586 18.81 -20.95 0.04
CA VAL A 586 18.09 -21.63 -1.04
C VAL A 586 17.08 -22.61 -0.42
N ASP A 587 15.80 -22.34 -0.59
CA ASP A 587 14.71 -23.17 -0.10
C ASP A 587 14.31 -24.23 -1.12
N GLU A 588 14.23 -23.83 -2.39
CA GLU A 588 13.81 -24.70 -3.48
C GLU A 588 14.60 -24.39 -4.77
N VAL A 589 14.84 -25.44 -5.56
CA VAL A 589 15.43 -25.33 -6.91
C VAL A 589 14.39 -25.87 -7.88
N ASP A 590 13.96 -25.04 -8.84
CA ASP A 590 12.94 -25.40 -9.83
C ASP A 590 13.47 -25.29 -11.28
N ALA A 591 12.62 -25.57 -12.25
CA ALA A 591 12.99 -25.53 -13.68
C ALA A 591 13.36 -24.10 -14.17
N HIS A 592 13.05 -23.07 -13.41
CA HIS A 592 13.23 -21.67 -13.80
C HIS A 592 14.33 -20.96 -13.00
N GLY A 593 14.78 -21.53 -11.90
CA GLY A 593 15.78 -20.93 -11.02
C GLY A 593 15.78 -21.52 -9.62
N VAL A 594 16.07 -20.68 -8.65
CA VAL A 594 16.04 -21.04 -7.24
C VAL A 594 15.17 -20.08 -6.44
N TRP A 595 14.49 -20.60 -5.43
CA TRP A 595 13.79 -19.81 -4.44
C TRP A 595 14.70 -19.63 -3.22
N VAL A 596 14.90 -18.39 -2.83
CA VAL A 596 15.74 -18.02 -1.71
C VAL A 596 14.86 -17.48 -0.59
N ALA A 597 14.82 -18.21 0.53
CA ALA A 597 14.21 -17.72 1.75
C ALA A 597 15.14 -16.70 2.41
N VAL A 598 14.81 -15.42 2.30
CA VAL A 598 15.59 -14.34 2.91
C VAL A 598 15.23 -14.19 4.40
N GLU A 599 16.11 -13.57 5.16
CA GLU A 599 16.02 -13.50 6.63
C GLU A 599 14.74 -12.82 7.15
N CYS A 600 14.07 -12.01 6.33
CA CYS A 600 12.76 -11.42 6.66
C CYS A 600 11.56 -12.36 6.43
N GLY A 601 11.80 -13.63 6.01
CA GLY A 601 10.75 -14.62 5.74
C GLY A 601 10.10 -14.51 4.36
N ALA A 602 10.58 -13.64 3.48
CA ALA A 602 10.15 -13.58 2.09
C ALA A 602 10.89 -14.64 1.25
N LEU A 603 10.20 -15.16 0.22
CA LEU A 603 10.80 -16.01 -0.80
C LEU A 603 11.08 -15.18 -2.05
N LEU A 604 12.35 -15.12 -2.45
CA LEU A 604 12.79 -14.44 -3.67
C LEU A 604 13.15 -15.48 -4.73
N GLN A 605 12.62 -15.33 -5.93
CA GLN A 605 13.00 -16.16 -7.07
C GLN A 605 14.20 -15.55 -7.79
N VAL A 606 15.26 -16.34 -7.96
CA VAL A 606 16.44 -16.01 -8.79
C VAL A 606 16.42 -16.93 -9.99
N ARG A 607 16.27 -16.37 -11.19
CA ARG A 607 16.15 -17.13 -12.43
C ARG A 607 17.52 -17.59 -12.93
N TRP A 608 17.53 -18.65 -13.74
CA TRP A 608 18.76 -19.10 -14.42
C TRP A 608 19.36 -17.97 -15.24
N GLY A 609 20.65 -17.74 -15.08
CA GLY A 609 21.39 -16.64 -15.74
C GLY A 609 21.45 -15.34 -14.94
N GLU A 610 20.67 -15.16 -13.87
CA GLU A 610 20.78 -14.01 -12.97
C GLU A 610 22.02 -14.11 -12.09
N GLY A 611 22.58 -12.95 -11.70
CA GLY A 611 23.75 -12.89 -10.85
C GLY A 611 23.44 -13.30 -9.41
N ILE A 612 24.19 -14.24 -8.89
CA ILE A 612 24.10 -14.72 -7.50
C ILE A 612 25.49 -14.79 -6.88
N ASP A 613 25.60 -14.49 -5.60
CA ASP A 613 26.79 -14.70 -4.80
C ASP A 613 26.52 -15.87 -3.84
N ALA A 614 27.34 -16.91 -3.94
CA ALA A 614 27.26 -18.13 -3.12
C ALA A 614 28.62 -18.48 -2.52
N PRO A 615 28.72 -19.38 -1.56
CA PRO A 615 30.02 -19.82 -1.02
C PRO A 615 31.00 -20.35 -2.07
N ALA A 616 30.46 -20.86 -3.19
CA ALA A 616 31.25 -21.37 -4.31
C ALA A 616 31.79 -20.28 -5.27
N GLY A 617 31.32 -19.04 -5.15
CA GLY A 617 31.72 -17.91 -6.00
C GLY A 617 30.58 -16.97 -6.38
N SER A 618 30.88 -15.95 -7.19
CA SER A 618 29.92 -14.97 -7.66
C SER A 618 29.81 -15.01 -9.19
N GLY A 619 28.61 -15.17 -9.72
CA GLY A 619 28.42 -15.27 -11.17
C GLY A 619 26.94 -15.47 -11.56
N PRO A 620 26.65 -15.71 -12.86
CA PRO A 620 25.31 -16.09 -13.27
C PRO A 620 24.95 -17.48 -12.70
N LEU A 621 23.74 -17.59 -12.17
CA LEU A 621 23.20 -18.84 -11.68
C LEU A 621 23.02 -19.83 -12.85
N THR A 622 23.56 -21.03 -12.71
CA THR A 622 23.45 -22.10 -13.73
C THR A 622 22.65 -23.27 -13.19
N PRO A 623 21.81 -23.90 -14.02
CA PRO A 623 21.09 -25.11 -13.61
C PRO A 623 22.08 -26.22 -13.26
N PRO A 624 21.76 -27.10 -12.28
CA PRO A 624 22.60 -28.26 -11.97
C PRO A 624 22.76 -29.17 -13.18
N ALA A 625 23.93 -29.80 -13.31
CA ALA A 625 24.30 -30.59 -14.48
C ALA A 625 23.46 -31.89 -14.66
N GLU A 626 22.68 -32.31 -13.64
CA GLU A 626 21.69 -33.37 -13.75
C GLU A 626 20.29 -32.78 -13.81
N GLY A 627 19.71 -32.78 -15.05
CA GLY A 627 18.46 -32.08 -15.37
C GLY A 627 17.22 -32.61 -14.67
N LEU A 628 16.41 -31.65 -14.22
CA LEU A 628 14.95 -31.83 -14.18
C LEU A 628 14.43 -31.44 -15.58
N GLU A 629 14.52 -32.34 -16.56
CA GLU A 629 13.76 -32.23 -17.80
C GLU A 629 12.28 -32.39 -17.44
N ALA A 630 11.51 -31.30 -17.57
CA ALA A 630 10.06 -31.42 -17.56
C ALA A 630 9.66 -32.37 -18.69
N ASP A 631 8.93 -33.43 -18.38
CA ASP A 631 8.43 -34.39 -19.34
C ASP A 631 7.52 -33.68 -20.34
N THR A 632 8.08 -33.35 -21.48
CA THR A 632 7.40 -32.58 -22.53
C THR A 632 6.11 -33.28 -22.98
N ASP A 633 6.07 -34.61 -22.97
CA ASP A 633 4.88 -35.38 -23.29
C ASP A 633 3.78 -35.23 -22.23
N LEU A 634 4.12 -35.22 -20.96
CA LEU A 634 3.18 -35.00 -19.87
C LEU A 634 2.63 -33.55 -19.87
N VAL A 635 3.46 -32.56 -20.19
CA VAL A 635 3.02 -31.17 -20.38
C VAL A 635 2.00 -31.05 -21.50
N GLU A 636 2.23 -31.71 -22.65
CA GLU A 636 1.28 -31.68 -23.77
C GLU A 636 -0.03 -32.38 -23.41
N ARG A 637 0.03 -33.51 -22.71
CA ARG A 637 -1.17 -34.24 -22.23
C ARG A 637 -2.01 -33.40 -21.28
N LEU A 638 -1.39 -32.74 -20.33
CA LEU A 638 -2.05 -31.84 -19.37
C LEU A 638 -2.67 -30.61 -20.08
N LYS A 639 -1.96 -30.02 -21.05
CA LYS A 639 -2.48 -28.91 -21.86
C LYS A 639 -3.67 -29.32 -22.74
N ALA A 640 -3.62 -30.52 -23.33
CA ALA A 640 -4.73 -31.06 -24.12
C ALA A 640 -5.98 -31.28 -23.24
N TRP A 641 -5.82 -31.94 -22.10
CA TRP A 641 -6.89 -32.16 -21.14
C TRP A 641 -7.49 -30.82 -20.62
N ARG A 642 -6.64 -29.85 -20.28
CA ARG A 642 -7.06 -28.52 -19.85
C ARG A 642 -7.93 -27.85 -20.92
N LEU A 643 -7.52 -27.90 -22.19
CA LEU A 643 -8.25 -27.31 -23.30
C LEU A 643 -9.62 -27.98 -23.50
N GLU A 644 -9.72 -29.30 -23.41
CA GLU A 644 -10.95 -30.05 -23.47
C GLU A 644 -11.90 -29.71 -22.32
N THR A 645 -11.37 -29.67 -21.08
CA THR A 645 -12.11 -29.33 -19.86
C THR A 645 -12.63 -27.87 -19.94
N SER A 646 -11.81 -26.95 -20.44
CA SER A 646 -12.19 -25.55 -20.60
C SER A 646 -13.34 -25.37 -21.59
N ARG A 647 -13.33 -26.12 -22.74
CA ARG A 647 -14.40 -26.12 -23.72
C ARG A 647 -15.69 -26.72 -23.17
N ALA A 648 -15.58 -27.83 -22.44
CA ALA A 648 -16.75 -28.50 -21.84
C ALA A 648 -17.41 -27.61 -20.75
N LYS A 649 -16.65 -26.80 -20.02
CA LYS A 649 -17.16 -25.91 -18.98
C LYS A 649 -17.48 -24.49 -19.48
N GLY A 650 -17.13 -24.13 -20.71
CA GLY A 650 -17.36 -22.80 -21.28
C GLY A 650 -16.54 -21.69 -20.56
N VAL A 651 -15.36 -22.04 -20.05
CA VAL A 651 -14.48 -21.10 -19.35
C VAL A 651 -13.11 -21.06 -20.02
N PRO A 652 -12.36 -19.95 -19.91
CA PRO A 652 -11.00 -19.86 -20.44
C PRO A 652 -10.06 -20.92 -19.83
N ALA A 653 -9.10 -21.42 -20.61
CA ALA A 653 -8.21 -22.51 -20.21
C ALA A 653 -7.38 -22.21 -18.94
N TYR A 654 -6.97 -20.99 -18.74
CA TYR A 654 -6.23 -20.56 -17.56
C TYR A 654 -7.06 -20.62 -16.26
N VAL A 655 -8.38 -20.58 -16.34
CA VAL A 655 -9.28 -20.76 -15.18
C VAL A 655 -9.21 -22.18 -14.64
N ILE A 656 -8.98 -23.16 -15.53
CA ILE A 656 -8.78 -24.56 -15.14
C ILE A 656 -7.40 -24.71 -14.46
N LEU A 657 -6.32 -24.49 -15.23
CA LEU A 657 -4.93 -24.51 -14.73
C LEU A 657 -4.08 -23.48 -15.49
N HIS A 658 -3.19 -22.80 -14.79
CA HIS A 658 -2.13 -21.97 -15.40
C HIS A 658 -1.02 -22.82 -16.00
N ASP A 659 -0.30 -22.29 -17.00
CA ASP A 659 0.82 -23.01 -17.63
C ASP A 659 1.91 -23.35 -16.61
N SER A 660 2.26 -22.42 -15.70
CA SER A 660 3.20 -22.65 -14.62
C SER A 660 2.77 -23.80 -13.68
N THR A 661 1.48 -23.94 -13.41
CA THR A 661 0.94 -25.05 -12.62
C THR A 661 1.07 -26.38 -13.38
N ILE A 662 0.85 -26.37 -14.69
CA ILE A 662 1.04 -27.56 -15.53
C ILE A 662 2.51 -28.00 -15.55
N ASP A 663 3.42 -27.03 -15.72
CA ASP A 663 4.85 -27.33 -15.74
C ASP A 663 5.32 -27.90 -14.39
N THR A 664 4.79 -27.38 -13.28
CA THR A 664 5.08 -27.90 -11.94
C THR A 664 4.52 -29.31 -11.74
N ILE A 665 3.28 -29.58 -12.19
CA ILE A 665 2.67 -30.91 -12.14
C ILE A 665 3.50 -31.90 -12.96
N ALA A 666 3.94 -31.50 -14.15
CA ALA A 666 4.75 -32.37 -15.02
C ALA A 666 6.15 -32.67 -14.45
N ALA A 667 6.74 -31.73 -13.72
CA ALA A 667 8.02 -31.89 -13.05
C ALA A 667 7.91 -32.75 -11.78
N THR A 668 6.83 -32.59 -10.99
CA THR A 668 6.66 -33.26 -9.69
C THR A 668 5.93 -34.59 -9.78
N ARG A 669 5.17 -34.84 -10.87
CA ARG A 669 4.35 -36.02 -11.10
C ARG A 669 3.59 -36.50 -9.87
N PRO A 670 2.70 -35.70 -9.28
CA PRO A 670 1.99 -36.08 -8.06
C PRO A 670 1.18 -37.36 -8.25
N ASP A 671 1.36 -38.33 -7.39
CA ASP A 671 0.72 -39.64 -7.37
C ASP A 671 -0.43 -39.73 -6.36
N SER A 672 -0.66 -38.68 -5.60
CA SER A 672 -1.68 -38.63 -4.54
C SER A 672 -2.28 -37.24 -4.41
N GLU A 673 -3.50 -37.15 -3.86
CA GLU A 673 -4.15 -35.86 -3.57
C GLU A 673 -3.30 -34.97 -2.66
N ALA A 674 -2.59 -35.56 -1.68
CA ALA A 674 -1.73 -34.82 -0.78
C ALA A 674 -0.53 -34.21 -1.51
N ALA A 675 0.08 -34.93 -2.45
CA ALA A 675 1.16 -34.43 -3.29
C ALA A 675 0.68 -33.38 -4.26
N LEU A 676 -0.51 -33.55 -4.86
CA LEU A 676 -1.11 -32.58 -5.77
C LEU A 676 -1.56 -31.30 -5.04
N ALA A 677 -2.05 -31.39 -3.80
CA ALA A 677 -2.41 -30.24 -2.98
C ALA A 677 -1.20 -29.35 -2.61
N ALA A 678 0.02 -29.91 -2.63
CA ALA A 678 1.26 -29.17 -2.41
C ALA A 678 1.72 -28.38 -3.64
N VAL A 679 1.12 -28.62 -4.82
CA VAL A 679 1.50 -27.92 -6.06
C VAL A 679 0.93 -26.49 -6.05
N PRO A 680 1.77 -25.46 -6.25
CA PRO A 680 1.32 -24.08 -6.36
C PRO A 680 0.26 -23.88 -7.45
N GLY A 681 -0.87 -23.24 -7.11
CA GLY A 681 -2.00 -23.05 -8.02
C GLY A 681 -3.07 -24.12 -7.95
N ILE A 682 -2.89 -25.19 -7.14
CA ILE A 682 -3.91 -26.18 -6.80
C ILE A 682 -4.48 -25.85 -5.42
N GLY A 683 -5.60 -25.13 -5.40
CA GLY A 683 -6.35 -24.90 -4.16
C GLY A 683 -7.41 -25.99 -3.92
N PRO A 684 -8.06 -26.01 -2.72
CA PRO A 684 -9.04 -27.05 -2.36
C PRO A 684 -10.16 -27.24 -3.41
N ALA A 685 -10.64 -26.16 -4.00
CA ALA A 685 -11.69 -26.21 -5.02
C ALA A 685 -11.22 -26.85 -6.35
N LYS A 686 -9.95 -26.67 -6.72
CA LYS A 686 -9.37 -27.30 -7.92
C LYS A 686 -9.00 -28.75 -7.67
N LEU A 687 -8.54 -29.06 -6.46
CA LEU A 687 -8.28 -30.41 -6.03
C LEU A 687 -9.56 -31.26 -6.08
N GLU A 688 -10.66 -30.77 -5.49
CA GLU A 688 -11.98 -31.43 -5.52
C GLU A 688 -12.54 -31.57 -6.96
N ALA A 689 -12.32 -30.57 -7.82
CA ALA A 689 -12.91 -30.54 -9.16
C ALA A 689 -12.11 -31.29 -10.23
N TYR A 690 -10.79 -31.44 -10.05
CA TYR A 690 -9.86 -31.91 -11.09
C TYR A 690 -8.76 -32.86 -10.56
N GLY A 691 -8.67 -33.08 -9.24
CA GLY A 691 -7.59 -33.84 -8.62
C GLY A 691 -7.41 -35.23 -9.19
N ASP A 692 -8.49 -36.03 -9.25
CA ASP A 692 -8.47 -37.38 -9.78
C ASP A 692 -7.99 -37.43 -11.24
N ALA A 693 -8.51 -36.54 -12.09
CA ALA A 693 -8.13 -36.48 -13.49
C ALA A 693 -6.67 -36.11 -13.72
N ILE A 694 -6.13 -35.18 -12.91
CA ILE A 694 -4.74 -34.78 -12.99
C ILE A 694 -3.82 -35.93 -12.54
N ILE A 695 -4.13 -36.62 -11.43
CA ILE A 695 -3.35 -37.76 -10.91
C ILE A 695 -3.37 -38.91 -11.92
N GLU A 696 -4.52 -39.17 -12.55
CA GLU A 696 -4.63 -40.20 -13.61
C GLU A 696 -3.72 -39.86 -14.80
N ILE A 697 -3.70 -38.59 -15.25
CA ILE A 697 -2.82 -38.13 -16.33
C ILE A 697 -1.34 -38.24 -15.94
N CYS A 698 -1.00 -37.98 -14.69
CA CYS A 698 0.38 -38.12 -14.20
C CYS A 698 0.83 -39.55 -14.07
N SER A 699 -0.10 -40.49 -13.83
CA SER A 699 0.18 -41.90 -13.61
C SER A 699 0.28 -42.75 -14.88
N GLY A 700 -0.27 -42.30 -15.98
CA GLY A 700 -0.28 -42.98 -17.30
C GLY A 700 0.53 -42.25 -18.34
#